data_5ce2b87c6b48949402de0e813c706d8f
#
_entry.id   5ce2b87c6b48949402de0e813c706d8f
#
_cell.length_a   1.000
_cell.length_b   1.000
_cell.length_c   1.000
_cell.angle_alpha   90.00
_cell.angle_beta   90.00
_cell.angle_gamma   90.00
#
_symmetry.space_group_name_H-M   'P 1'
#
loop_
_entity.id
_entity.type
_entity.pdbx_description
1 polymer ?
#
loop_
_entity_poly.entity_id
_entity_poly.type
_entity_poly.pdbx_seq_one_letter_code
_entity_poly.pdbx_strand_id
1 'polypeptide(L)'
;MLFLVALLLASCTNYARHQLDQRYGLANPARFDHPLSIPSAVSYRRDVKPITDSRCAVCHGCFDAPCQLQMGSYEGITRGASKEKVYDDLRLSMMAPTRLFTDAQSNAGWRLKGFSPVLNERHADTVANQEAGVMARLLKLKSQQLFPKAGLLSAERFDFSLYRAESCPTIEEFDGYAKQHPEWGMPYGLPALSNNDQQTLVHWLEAGAPVEPPQPVAPAQFDRAGQWETFLNGRSLKAQLMARYIYEHWFLAHLYFDDLPERTFFELVRSKTPPGQAIQLITSRRPFANPQVPRVFYRLRPVQGTLLAKTHMPYALNTARMARIKSWFIDEPYAVTELPAYTPEVAENPFVAFAQIPMRSRYRLMLEEAQFTIMGFIKGPVCRGQVAINVINDYFWIGFVHPDHPIQESQNFLATALQQVNLPIGEQGLSSLLKWRSYARQETDYLRAKSTILNQALTGNNAPNLSMLWDGDGNNPNAALTVFRNFDNASVVQGLVGEQPQTAMIMGYPLLERIHYLLVAGFDVFGTVTHQLQARLYMDFLRMEGEFNVLAFLPVQARDTVRDHWYRNAPDDVLAHLHDSQSLLFKNSGIVYKTDQPWTELAGLWKQHLKPVLNQRYDLTGTALQQDLGLLRQLDSLKGKAVSYLPELAFITISDDQKQAHHFTLLRNSAHSNVSELFKEELRRLPDEDTLTLVPGLLGAYPNAFYRLNSRQLPEFIRDIKQLASEADYTKLSARFAIRRTNPQFWAHADALHASYRGTFPIEAGLLDFNRFENR
;
A
#
# COMPACT_ATOMS: atom_id res chain seq x y z
N MET A 1 -7.46 33.36 -28.01
CA MET A 1 -6.49 32.41 -28.56
C MET A 1 -6.72 30.96 -28.02
N LEU A 2 -6.79 30.74 -26.74
CA LEU A 2 -7.10 29.38 -26.14
C LEU A 2 -8.39 28.77 -26.67
N PHE A 3 -9.49 29.53 -26.82
CA PHE A 3 -10.79 29.05 -27.30
C PHE A 3 -10.76 28.61 -28.76
N LEU A 4 -9.96 29.29 -29.63
CA LEU A 4 -9.78 28.93 -31.02
C LEU A 4 -8.95 27.63 -31.17
N VAL A 5 -7.94 27.45 -30.33
CA VAL A 5 -7.12 26.23 -30.30
C VAL A 5 -7.94 25.02 -29.83
N ALA A 6 -8.80 25.20 -28.82
CA ALA A 6 -9.71 24.15 -28.36
C ALA A 6 -10.74 23.76 -29.41
N LEU A 7 -11.30 24.72 -30.16
CA LEU A 7 -12.21 24.49 -31.30
C LEU A 7 -11.52 23.76 -32.46
N LEU A 8 -10.26 24.11 -32.80
CA LEU A 8 -9.47 23.43 -33.82
C LEU A 8 -9.15 21.99 -33.43
N LEU A 9 -8.75 21.75 -32.19
CA LEU A 9 -8.46 20.39 -31.67
C LEU A 9 -9.73 19.54 -31.69
N ALA A 10 -10.87 20.07 -31.25
CA ALA A 10 -12.16 19.36 -31.25
C ALA A 10 -12.61 19.05 -32.71
N SER A 11 -12.32 19.92 -33.68
CA SER A 11 -12.66 19.66 -35.08
C SER A 11 -11.79 18.57 -35.71
N CYS A 12 -10.49 18.52 -35.38
CA CYS A 12 -9.59 17.47 -35.85
C CYS A 12 -9.96 16.08 -35.29
N THR A 13 -10.30 16.00 -34.00
CA THR A 13 -10.72 14.74 -33.37
C THR A 13 -12.05 14.24 -33.94
N ASN A 14 -13.02 15.12 -34.22
CA ASN A 14 -14.28 14.76 -34.85
C ASN A 14 -14.09 14.30 -36.30
N TYR A 15 -13.20 14.91 -37.03
CA TYR A 15 -12.84 14.47 -38.39
C TYR A 15 -12.18 13.08 -38.40
N ALA A 16 -11.21 12.87 -37.55
CA ALA A 16 -10.56 11.54 -37.36
C ALA A 16 -11.56 10.47 -36.97
N ARG A 17 -12.50 10.77 -36.03
CA ARG A 17 -13.58 9.87 -35.66
C ARG A 17 -14.46 9.51 -36.84
N HIS A 18 -14.88 10.50 -37.64
CA HIS A 18 -15.71 10.27 -38.82
C HIS A 18 -15.00 9.36 -39.84
N GLN A 19 -13.69 9.55 -40.09
CA GLN A 19 -12.92 8.65 -40.96
C GLN A 19 -12.86 7.21 -40.42
N LEU A 20 -12.64 7.04 -39.11
CA LEU A 20 -12.62 5.73 -38.48
C LEU A 20 -14.00 5.05 -38.57
N ASP A 21 -15.08 5.81 -38.34
CA ASP A 21 -16.46 5.31 -38.43
C ASP A 21 -16.83 4.89 -39.87
N GLN A 22 -16.38 5.64 -40.88
CA GLN A 22 -16.57 5.26 -42.27
C GLN A 22 -15.80 4.00 -42.65
N ARG A 23 -14.57 3.86 -42.14
CA ARG A 23 -13.69 2.77 -42.52
C ARG A 23 -13.94 1.46 -41.76
N TYR A 24 -14.28 1.56 -40.47
CA TYR A 24 -14.34 0.42 -39.56
C TYR A 24 -15.70 0.29 -38.86
N GLY A 25 -16.69 1.13 -39.19
CA GLY A 25 -18.01 1.13 -38.55
C GLY A 25 -18.07 1.94 -37.24
N LEU A 26 -19.28 2.14 -36.75
CA LEU A 26 -19.53 2.86 -35.51
C LEU A 26 -18.99 2.09 -34.30
N ALA A 27 -18.45 2.82 -33.33
CA ALA A 27 -18.01 2.23 -32.06
C ALA A 27 -19.23 1.73 -31.25
N ASN A 28 -19.11 0.51 -30.71
CA ASN A 28 -20.10 -0.09 -29.82
C ASN A 28 -19.42 -0.45 -28.48
N PRO A 29 -19.57 0.36 -27.45
CA PRO A 29 -18.99 0.07 -26.13
C PRO A 29 -19.42 -1.26 -25.53
N ALA A 30 -20.63 -1.73 -25.85
CA ALA A 30 -21.16 -2.99 -25.32
C ALA A 30 -20.52 -4.23 -25.95
N ARG A 31 -19.65 -4.08 -26.97
CA ARG A 31 -19.00 -5.20 -27.66
C ARG A 31 -18.30 -6.17 -26.68
N PHE A 32 -17.71 -5.66 -25.61
CA PHE A 32 -16.97 -6.45 -24.63
C PHE A 32 -17.73 -6.68 -23.31
N ASP A 33 -18.99 -6.25 -23.20
CA ASP A 33 -19.81 -6.49 -22.00
C ASP A 33 -20.23 -7.97 -21.86
N HIS A 34 -20.24 -8.69 -22.98
CA HIS A 34 -20.49 -10.13 -23.00
C HIS A 34 -19.27 -10.85 -23.58
N PRO A 35 -18.75 -11.87 -22.88
CA PRO A 35 -17.63 -12.65 -23.39
C PRO A 35 -17.92 -13.19 -24.78
N LEU A 36 -17.05 -12.91 -25.73
CA LEU A 36 -17.10 -13.52 -27.05
C LEU A 36 -16.63 -14.97 -26.91
N SER A 37 -17.56 -15.90 -26.77
CA SER A 37 -17.31 -17.35 -26.71
C SER A 37 -16.96 -17.89 -28.11
N ILE A 38 -16.00 -17.28 -28.79
CA ILE A 38 -15.49 -17.74 -30.07
C ILE A 38 -14.37 -18.74 -29.75
N PRO A 39 -14.38 -19.96 -30.32
CA PRO A 39 -13.22 -20.83 -30.27
C PRO A 39 -12.02 -20.09 -30.87
N SER A 40 -11.08 -19.70 -30.03
CA SER A 40 -9.82 -19.09 -30.45
C SER A 40 -8.69 -20.06 -30.21
N ALA A 41 -7.71 -20.07 -31.11
CA ALA A 41 -6.46 -20.82 -30.94
C ALA A 41 -5.66 -20.28 -29.72
N VAL A 42 -5.88 -18.99 -29.37
CA VAL A 42 -5.21 -18.31 -28.26
C VAL A 42 -6.21 -18.06 -27.14
N SER A 43 -5.95 -18.65 -25.96
CA SER A 43 -6.72 -18.49 -24.74
C SER A 43 -6.26 -17.23 -23.98
N TYR A 44 -7.20 -16.36 -23.56
CA TYR A 44 -6.85 -15.22 -22.72
C TYR A 44 -6.19 -15.68 -21.40
N ARG A 45 -6.80 -16.65 -20.72
CA ARG A 45 -6.34 -17.07 -19.38
C ARG A 45 -5.02 -17.83 -19.42
N ARG A 46 -4.85 -18.72 -20.41
CA ARG A 46 -3.67 -19.58 -20.50
C ARG A 46 -2.49 -18.87 -21.16
N ASP A 47 -2.75 -18.11 -22.24
CA ASP A 47 -1.70 -17.63 -23.13
C ASP A 47 -1.47 -16.11 -23.00
N VAL A 48 -2.52 -15.29 -22.89
CA VAL A 48 -2.46 -13.84 -22.89
C VAL A 48 -2.21 -13.27 -21.50
N LYS A 49 -2.99 -13.70 -20.51
CA LYS A 49 -2.92 -13.17 -19.15
C LYS A 49 -1.53 -13.28 -18.52
N PRO A 50 -0.77 -14.38 -18.64
CA PRO A 50 0.60 -14.42 -18.14
C PRO A 50 1.52 -13.36 -18.77
N ILE A 51 1.31 -13.03 -20.05
CA ILE A 51 2.07 -11.98 -20.76
C ILE A 51 1.64 -10.60 -20.24
N THR A 52 0.33 -10.34 -20.20
CA THR A 52 -0.14 -9.03 -19.70
C THR A 52 0.23 -8.80 -18.25
N ASP A 53 0.20 -9.81 -17.39
CA ASP A 53 0.65 -9.72 -15.99
C ASP A 53 2.14 -9.36 -15.93
N SER A 54 3.01 -10.12 -16.59
CA SER A 54 4.46 -9.97 -16.43
C SER A 54 5.08 -8.84 -17.27
N ARG A 55 4.38 -8.28 -18.25
CA ARG A 55 4.91 -7.26 -19.18
C ARG A 55 4.15 -5.94 -19.16
N CYS A 56 2.88 -5.95 -18.76
CA CYS A 56 2.00 -4.78 -18.81
C CYS A 56 1.55 -4.35 -17.42
N ALA A 57 0.96 -5.27 -16.64
CA ALA A 57 0.41 -4.98 -15.32
C ALA A 57 1.50 -4.61 -14.30
N VAL A 58 2.77 -4.95 -14.54
CA VAL A 58 3.94 -4.45 -13.78
C VAL A 58 4.10 -2.92 -13.82
N CYS A 59 3.36 -2.22 -14.69
CA CYS A 59 3.23 -0.76 -14.70
C CYS A 59 1.76 -0.33 -14.72
N HIS A 60 0.87 -1.16 -15.29
CA HIS A 60 -0.55 -0.92 -15.47
C HIS A 60 -1.39 -1.82 -14.57
N GLY A 61 -1.06 -1.89 -13.28
CA GLY A 61 -1.75 -2.77 -12.34
C GLY A 61 -2.73 -2.03 -11.42
N CYS A 62 -2.36 -0.88 -10.89
CA CYS A 62 -3.15 -0.14 -9.91
C CYS A 62 -4.06 0.91 -10.56
N PHE A 63 -4.99 1.46 -9.81
CA PHE A 63 -5.89 2.51 -10.31
C PHE A 63 -5.17 3.85 -10.57
N ASP A 64 -3.98 4.07 -10.00
CA ASP A 64 -3.10 5.21 -10.31
C ASP A 64 -2.05 4.88 -11.39
N ALA A 65 -2.17 3.73 -12.05
CA ALA A 65 -1.31 3.38 -13.17
C ALA A 65 -1.40 4.45 -14.27
N PRO A 66 -0.38 4.59 -15.12
CA PRO A 66 -0.43 5.51 -16.23
C PRO A 66 -1.73 5.37 -17.02
N CYS A 67 -2.42 6.50 -17.26
CA CYS A 67 -3.72 6.55 -17.93
C CYS A 67 -4.84 5.78 -17.19
N GLN A 68 -4.73 5.52 -15.89
CA GLN A 68 -5.62 4.64 -15.14
C GLN A 68 -5.88 3.27 -15.81
N LEU A 69 -5.04 2.86 -16.75
CA LEU A 69 -5.19 1.60 -17.49
C LEU A 69 -4.76 0.42 -16.58
N GLN A 70 -5.68 -0.48 -16.30
CA GLN A 70 -5.42 -1.68 -15.48
C GLN A 70 -5.41 -2.94 -16.37
N MET A 71 -4.24 -3.54 -16.51
CA MET A 71 -4.05 -4.69 -17.41
C MET A 71 -3.93 -6.04 -16.67
N GLY A 72 -4.17 -6.04 -15.35
CA GLY A 72 -4.19 -7.28 -14.54
C GLY A 72 -5.47 -8.11 -14.67
N SER A 73 -6.45 -7.66 -15.45
CA SER A 73 -7.68 -8.41 -15.77
C SER A 73 -8.21 -8.04 -17.15
N TYR A 74 -9.08 -8.90 -17.68
CA TYR A 74 -9.78 -8.64 -18.93
C TYR A 74 -10.65 -7.39 -18.84
N GLU A 75 -11.40 -7.26 -17.75
CA GLU A 75 -12.29 -6.13 -17.48
C GLU A 75 -11.53 -4.80 -17.39
N GLY A 76 -10.30 -4.84 -16.86
CA GLY A 76 -9.43 -3.66 -16.83
C GLY A 76 -8.96 -3.24 -18.22
N ILE A 77 -8.64 -4.19 -19.10
CA ILE A 77 -8.27 -3.94 -20.50
C ILE A 77 -9.48 -3.39 -21.28
N THR A 78 -10.65 -3.99 -21.14
CA THR A 78 -11.87 -3.57 -21.86
C THR A 78 -12.41 -2.24 -21.34
N ARG A 79 -12.24 -1.94 -20.03
CA ARG A 79 -12.51 -0.62 -19.47
C ARG A 79 -11.73 0.46 -20.23
N GLY A 80 -10.47 0.20 -20.56
CA GLY A 80 -9.62 1.14 -21.27
C GLY A 80 -8.91 2.16 -20.38
N ALA A 81 -8.56 3.30 -20.94
CA ALA A 81 -7.70 4.33 -20.37
C ALA A 81 -8.44 5.65 -20.14
N SER A 82 -7.98 6.44 -19.18
CA SER A 82 -8.49 7.79 -18.88
C SER A 82 -7.33 8.79 -18.83
N LYS A 83 -7.60 10.04 -19.25
CA LYS A 83 -6.66 11.17 -19.12
C LYS A 83 -6.70 11.80 -17.73
N GLU A 84 -7.74 11.51 -16.95
CA GLU A 84 -7.88 12.01 -15.58
C GLU A 84 -6.87 11.32 -14.66
N LYS A 85 -6.25 12.09 -13.76
CA LYS A 85 -5.32 11.56 -12.75
C LYS A 85 -6.06 11.25 -11.46
N VAL A 86 -5.84 10.09 -10.87
CA VAL A 86 -6.38 9.76 -9.54
C VAL A 86 -5.65 10.58 -8.46
N TYR A 87 -4.34 10.70 -8.55
CA TYR A 87 -3.55 11.61 -7.72
C TYR A 87 -3.33 12.93 -8.44
N ASP A 88 -3.97 13.97 -7.94
CA ASP A 88 -3.85 15.33 -8.46
C ASP A 88 -3.70 16.30 -7.29
N ASP A 89 -2.49 16.83 -7.13
CA ASP A 89 -2.07 17.73 -6.07
C ASP A 89 -2.77 19.11 -6.16
N LEU A 90 -3.50 19.37 -7.24
CA LEU A 90 -4.22 20.61 -7.47
C LEU A 90 -5.74 20.44 -7.48
N ARG A 91 -6.25 19.25 -7.19
CA ARG A 91 -7.68 18.96 -7.25
C ARG A 91 -8.47 19.75 -6.20
N LEU A 92 -9.30 20.66 -6.66
CA LEU A 92 -10.17 21.49 -5.81
C LEU A 92 -11.57 20.90 -5.63
N SER A 93 -12.03 20.05 -6.55
CA SER A 93 -13.35 19.40 -6.49
C SER A 93 -13.20 17.88 -6.48
N MET A 94 -14.02 17.19 -5.71
CA MET A 94 -13.99 15.73 -5.64
C MET A 94 -14.20 15.09 -7.01
N MET A 95 -13.40 14.10 -7.34
CA MET A 95 -13.58 13.26 -8.52
C MET A 95 -14.59 12.13 -8.23
N ALA A 96 -15.37 11.74 -9.22
CA ALA A 96 -16.18 10.53 -9.12
C ALA A 96 -15.28 9.29 -9.03
N PRO A 97 -15.55 8.34 -8.13
CA PRO A 97 -14.72 7.14 -8.02
C PRO A 97 -14.68 6.32 -9.32
N THR A 98 -13.51 5.72 -9.59
CA THR A 98 -13.25 4.95 -10.82
C THR A 98 -12.67 3.56 -10.50
N ARG A 99 -13.08 2.95 -9.38
CA ARG A 99 -12.63 1.63 -8.93
C ARG A 99 -13.16 0.54 -9.85
N LEU A 100 -12.25 -0.19 -10.46
CA LEU A 100 -12.59 -1.35 -11.29
C LEU A 100 -13.43 -2.36 -10.49
N PHE A 101 -14.38 -3.05 -11.12
CA PHE A 101 -15.33 -3.98 -10.51
C PHE A 101 -16.33 -3.37 -9.51
N THR A 102 -16.32 -2.05 -9.33
CA THR A 102 -17.14 -1.37 -8.31
C THR A 102 -17.97 -0.23 -8.89
N ASP A 103 -17.37 0.73 -9.58
CA ASP A 103 -18.01 2.01 -9.87
C ASP A 103 -18.71 2.09 -11.25
N ALA A 104 -18.59 1.07 -12.08
CA ALA A 104 -19.42 0.84 -13.27
C ALA A 104 -19.51 -0.66 -13.59
N GLN A 105 -20.63 -1.06 -14.18
CA GLN A 105 -20.95 -2.47 -14.47
C GLN A 105 -20.90 -2.79 -15.98
N SER A 106 -20.61 -1.79 -16.84
CA SER A 106 -20.54 -1.94 -18.28
C SER A 106 -19.50 -1.02 -18.89
N ASN A 107 -19.02 -1.34 -20.08
CA ASN A 107 -18.08 -0.47 -20.80
C ASN A 107 -18.74 0.85 -21.21
N ALA A 108 -20.03 0.86 -21.54
CA ALA A 108 -20.76 2.10 -21.75
C ALA A 108 -20.75 3.02 -20.50
N GLY A 109 -20.90 2.43 -19.31
CA GLY A 109 -20.77 3.15 -18.04
C GLY A 109 -19.36 3.75 -17.85
N TRP A 110 -18.31 3.04 -18.25
CA TRP A 110 -16.94 3.55 -18.22
C TRP A 110 -16.71 4.68 -19.24
N ARG A 111 -17.32 4.61 -20.45
CA ARG A 111 -17.26 5.72 -21.42
C ARG A 111 -17.88 7.01 -20.86
N LEU A 112 -18.99 6.89 -20.12
CA LEU A 112 -19.61 8.03 -19.41
C LEU A 112 -18.72 8.61 -18.29
N LYS A 113 -17.80 7.82 -17.74
CA LYS A 113 -16.79 8.25 -16.75
C LYS A 113 -15.48 8.76 -17.40
N GLY A 114 -15.45 8.97 -18.72
CA GLY A 114 -14.28 9.52 -19.42
C GLY A 114 -13.20 8.51 -19.81
N PHE A 115 -13.48 7.20 -19.71
CA PHE A 115 -12.55 6.18 -20.21
C PHE A 115 -12.68 6.00 -21.73
N SER A 116 -11.56 5.90 -22.40
CA SER A 116 -11.46 5.62 -23.84
C SER A 116 -11.02 4.16 -24.06
N PRO A 117 -11.56 3.47 -25.09
CA PRO A 117 -11.20 2.10 -25.36
C PRO A 117 -9.74 1.96 -25.80
N VAL A 118 -9.04 0.94 -25.31
CA VAL A 118 -7.73 0.52 -25.85
C VAL A 118 -7.84 -0.64 -26.82
N LEU A 119 -8.95 -1.38 -26.79
CA LEU A 119 -9.34 -2.38 -27.79
C LEU A 119 -10.25 -1.76 -28.85
N ASN A 120 -10.37 -2.42 -29.99
CA ASN A 120 -11.27 -1.98 -31.03
C ASN A 120 -12.74 -2.24 -30.66
N GLU A 121 -13.55 -1.18 -30.54
CA GLU A 121 -15.02 -1.26 -30.31
C GLU A 121 -15.84 -1.22 -31.60
N ARG A 122 -15.22 -1.20 -32.80
CA ARG A 122 -15.87 -1.16 -34.10
C ARG A 122 -16.06 -2.58 -34.69
N HIS A 123 -16.12 -2.71 -36.00
CA HIS A 123 -16.31 -4.01 -36.66
C HIS A 123 -15.29 -5.07 -36.18
N ALA A 124 -15.73 -6.30 -36.07
CA ALA A 124 -14.95 -7.41 -35.54
C ALA A 124 -14.19 -8.15 -36.64
N ASP A 125 -13.42 -7.45 -37.46
CA ASP A 125 -12.53 -8.05 -38.43
C ASP A 125 -11.05 -7.79 -38.09
N THR A 126 -10.18 -8.63 -38.61
CA THR A 126 -8.73 -8.61 -38.30
C THR A 126 -8.08 -7.24 -38.56
N VAL A 127 -8.45 -6.56 -39.64
CA VAL A 127 -7.87 -5.26 -40.00
C VAL A 127 -8.33 -4.19 -39.01
N ALA A 128 -9.64 -4.13 -38.75
CA ALA A 128 -10.19 -3.19 -37.80
C ALA A 128 -9.63 -3.42 -36.37
N ASN A 129 -9.46 -4.67 -35.97
CA ASN A 129 -8.91 -5.04 -34.65
C ASN A 129 -7.46 -4.54 -34.48
N GLN A 130 -6.66 -4.55 -35.56
CA GLN A 130 -5.28 -4.04 -35.53
C GLN A 130 -5.20 -2.51 -35.64
N GLU A 131 -5.98 -1.91 -36.52
CA GLU A 131 -5.79 -0.50 -36.87
C GLU A 131 -6.66 0.47 -36.06
N ALA A 132 -7.80 -0.01 -35.50
CA ALA A 132 -8.70 0.78 -34.67
C ALA A 132 -8.57 0.48 -33.17
N GLY A 133 -7.52 -0.26 -32.74
CA GLY A 133 -7.20 -0.55 -31.34
C GLY A 133 -5.88 0.10 -30.91
N VAL A 134 -5.91 0.92 -29.86
CA VAL A 134 -4.71 1.62 -29.33
C VAL A 134 -3.66 0.62 -28.87
N MET A 135 -4.06 -0.48 -28.18
CA MET A 135 -3.14 -1.49 -27.70
C MET A 135 -2.37 -2.17 -28.84
N ALA A 136 -3.07 -2.57 -29.90
CA ALA A 136 -2.44 -3.18 -31.08
C ALA A 136 -1.43 -2.24 -31.73
N ARG A 137 -1.80 -0.97 -31.87
CA ARG A 137 -0.95 0.05 -32.48
C ARG A 137 0.27 0.40 -31.64
N LEU A 138 0.15 0.42 -30.28
CA LEU A 138 1.30 0.64 -29.38
C LEU A 138 2.30 -0.52 -29.44
N LEU A 139 1.84 -1.77 -29.52
CA LEU A 139 2.71 -2.93 -29.74
C LEU A 139 3.43 -2.88 -31.08
N LYS A 140 2.70 -2.51 -32.15
CA LYS A 140 3.27 -2.31 -33.49
C LYS A 140 4.32 -1.18 -33.49
N LEU A 141 4.02 -0.04 -32.85
CA LEU A 141 4.96 1.08 -32.74
C LEU A 141 6.26 0.66 -32.04
N LYS A 142 6.18 -0.13 -30.95
CA LYS A 142 7.36 -0.66 -30.25
C LYS A 142 8.23 -1.53 -31.14
N SER A 143 7.65 -2.40 -31.95
CA SER A 143 8.39 -3.31 -32.83
C SER A 143 9.07 -2.61 -34.00
N GLN A 144 8.65 -1.40 -34.37
CA GLN A 144 9.21 -0.61 -35.47
C GLN A 144 10.45 0.17 -35.07
N GLN A 145 10.79 0.28 -33.80
CA GLN A 145 11.88 1.08 -33.29
C GLN A 145 12.99 0.20 -32.71
N LEU A 146 14.23 0.57 -32.96
CA LEU A 146 15.39 -0.04 -32.34
C LEU A 146 15.50 0.45 -30.89
N PHE A 147 15.40 -0.46 -29.94
CA PHE A 147 15.59 -0.15 -28.53
C PHE A 147 17.05 -0.38 -28.13
N PRO A 148 17.68 0.52 -27.35
CA PRO A 148 19.05 0.36 -26.89
C PRO A 148 19.22 -0.94 -26.09
N LYS A 149 20.35 -1.64 -26.30
CA LYS A 149 20.67 -2.89 -25.59
C LYS A 149 21.65 -2.69 -24.43
N ALA A 150 22.10 -1.47 -24.20
CA ALA A 150 23.00 -1.08 -23.11
C ALA A 150 22.96 0.43 -22.88
N GLY A 151 23.52 0.89 -21.76
CA GLY A 151 23.59 2.30 -21.40
C GLY A 151 22.28 2.82 -20.77
N LEU A 152 22.16 4.13 -20.73
CA LEU A 152 20.98 4.84 -20.23
C LEU A 152 20.09 5.30 -21.37
N LEU A 153 18.80 5.39 -21.13
CA LEU A 153 17.87 6.05 -22.04
C LEU A 153 18.05 7.58 -21.95
N SER A 154 17.84 8.29 -23.05
CA SER A 154 17.94 9.74 -23.07
C SER A 154 16.87 10.38 -22.18
N ALA A 155 17.27 11.21 -21.23
CA ALA A 155 16.35 11.96 -20.34
C ALA A 155 15.52 13.01 -21.11
N GLU A 156 15.96 13.44 -22.29
CA GLU A 156 15.19 14.34 -23.16
C GLU A 156 14.01 13.64 -23.83
N ARG A 157 14.11 12.33 -24.03
CA ARG A 157 13.11 11.51 -24.71
C ARG A 157 12.26 10.66 -23.79
N PHE A 158 12.77 10.31 -22.61
CA PHE A 158 12.10 9.46 -21.64
C PHE A 158 12.10 10.12 -20.26
N ASP A 159 10.92 10.32 -19.70
CA ASP A 159 10.74 10.79 -18.33
C ASP A 159 10.22 9.61 -17.47
N PHE A 160 10.95 9.29 -16.40
CA PHE A 160 10.58 8.25 -15.41
C PHE A 160 10.25 8.86 -14.06
N SER A 161 10.14 10.18 -13.96
CA SER A 161 9.75 10.85 -12.72
C SER A 161 8.31 10.51 -12.34
N LEU A 162 8.00 10.70 -11.05
CA LEU A 162 6.65 10.49 -10.52
C LEU A 162 5.61 11.45 -11.09
N TYR A 163 6.06 12.64 -11.41
CA TYR A 163 5.20 13.74 -11.87
C TYR A 163 5.24 13.88 -13.40
N ARG A 164 5.79 12.88 -14.10
CA ARG A 164 5.86 12.89 -15.55
C ARG A 164 4.50 13.20 -16.19
N ALA A 165 4.53 13.92 -17.27
CA ALA A 165 3.36 14.12 -18.09
C ALA A 165 2.96 12.78 -18.75
N GLU A 166 1.74 12.33 -18.49
CA GLU A 166 1.19 11.12 -19.12
C GLU A 166 0.55 11.47 -20.45
N SER A 167 0.91 10.72 -21.48
CA SER A 167 0.26 10.83 -22.79
C SER A 167 -0.62 9.62 -23.02
N CYS A 168 -1.93 9.84 -22.99
CA CYS A 168 -2.97 8.81 -23.08
C CYS A 168 -3.77 9.01 -24.37
N PRO A 169 -3.23 8.62 -25.55
CA PRO A 169 -3.91 8.87 -26.81
C PRO A 169 -5.17 8.01 -26.94
N THR A 170 -6.24 8.60 -27.44
CA THR A 170 -7.36 7.85 -28.00
C THR A 170 -6.97 7.34 -29.40
N ILE A 171 -7.79 6.48 -29.98
CA ILE A 171 -7.51 5.99 -31.36
C ILE A 171 -7.53 7.12 -32.39
N GLU A 172 -8.35 8.14 -32.17
CA GLU A 172 -8.45 9.33 -33.02
C GLU A 172 -7.19 10.20 -32.94
N GLU A 173 -6.46 10.17 -31.83
CA GLU A 173 -5.25 10.96 -31.57
C GLU A 173 -3.96 10.19 -31.90
N PHE A 174 -4.08 8.88 -32.17
CA PHE A 174 -2.91 7.99 -32.20
C PHE A 174 -1.89 8.34 -33.25
N ASP A 175 -2.30 8.77 -34.45
CA ASP A 175 -1.36 9.14 -35.54
C ASP A 175 -0.49 10.36 -35.18
N GLY A 176 -1.09 11.32 -34.49
CA GLY A 176 -0.36 12.47 -33.93
C GLY A 176 0.63 12.04 -32.84
N TYR A 177 0.18 11.20 -31.93
CA TYR A 177 1.00 10.63 -30.86
C TYR A 177 2.21 9.86 -31.41
N ALA A 178 2.01 8.97 -32.39
CA ALA A 178 3.08 8.16 -32.96
C ALA A 178 4.14 9.01 -33.72
N LYS A 179 3.72 10.12 -34.29
CA LYS A 179 4.65 11.08 -34.95
C LYS A 179 5.46 11.88 -33.91
N GLN A 180 4.84 12.28 -32.81
CA GLN A 180 5.50 13.06 -31.74
C GLN A 180 6.39 12.19 -30.87
N HIS A 181 5.98 10.94 -30.62
CA HIS A 181 6.62 10.01 -29.71
C HIS A 181 6.89 8.64 -30.37
N PRO A 182 7.71 8.56 -31.39
CA PRO A 182 7.95 7.33 -32.16
C PRO A 182 8.57 6.21 -31.28
N GLU A 183 9.26 6.54 -30.20
CA GLU A 183 9.91 5.58 -29.29
C GLU A 183 9.02 5.15 -28.11
N TRP A 184 7.79 5.70 -27.99
CA TRP A 184 6.90 5.46 -26.85
C TRP A 184 5.90 4.32 -27.08
N GLY A 185 6.29 3.35 -27.92
CA GLY A 185 5.57 2.07 -27.97
C GLY A 185 5.70 1.28 -26.67
N MET A 186 4.78 0.35 -26.43
CA MET A 186 4.73 -0.44 -25.17
C MET A 186 5.44 -1.80 -25.31
N PRO A 187 6.21 -2.20 -24.28
CA PRO A 187 6.45 -1.57 -22.97
C PRO A 187 7.30 -0.29 -23.04
N TYR A 188 6.84 0.76 -22.32
CA TYR A 188 7.51 2.07 -22.31
C TYR A 188 8.86 2.01 -21.58
N GLY A 189 9.92 2.45 -22.25
CA GLY A 189 11.26 2.54 -21.65
C GLY A 189 11.83 1.21 -21.13
N LEU A 190 11.33 0.07 -21.62
CA LEU A 190 11.81 -1.28 -21.32
C LEU A 190 12.01 -2.07 -22.61
N PRO A 191 12.73 -3.21 -22.61
CA PRO A 191 12.92 -4.03 -23.80
C PRO A 191 11.60 -4.47 -24.43
N ALA A 192 11.59 -4.65 -25.75
CA ALA A 192 10.45 -5.21 -26.45
C ALA A 192 10.10 -6.61 -25.92
N LEU A 193 8.87 -7.04 -26.19
CA LEU A 193 8.43 -8.41 -25.92
C LEU A 193 9.24 -9.42 -26.73
N SER A 194 9.27 -10.67 -26.25
CA SER A 194 9.76 -11.76 -27.12
C SER A 194 8.89 -11.89 -28.37
N ASN A 195 9.45 -12.43 -29.44
CA ASN A 195 8.66 -12.64 -30.67
C ASN A 195 7.42 -13.51 -30.39
N ASN A 196 7.54 -14.53 -29.54
CA ASN A 196 6.43 -15.41 -29.16
C ASN A 196 5.34 -14.65 -28.39
N ASP A 197 5.72 -13.87 -27.37
CA ASP A 197 4.76 -13.08 -26.56
C ASP A 197 4.05 -12.05 -27.46
N GLN A 198 4.80 -11.39 -28.33
CA GLN A 198 4.22 -10.39 -29.26
C GLN A 198 3.25 -11.04 -30.24
N GLN A 199 3.60 -12.18 -30.84
CA GLN A 199 2.71 -12.90 -31.75
C GLN A 199 1.45 -13.38 -31.06
N THR A 200 1.58 -13.91 -29.83
CA THR A 200 0.43 -14.35 -29.02
C THR A 200 -0.55 -13.19 -28.79
N LEU A 201 -0.03 -12.02 -28.37
CA LEU A 201 -0.89 -10.84 -28.15
C LEU A 201 -1.52 -10.35 -29.47
N VAL A 202 -0.76 -10.30 -30.55
CA VAL A 202 -1.26 -9.86 -31.86
C VAL A 202 -2.37 -10.79 -32.36
N HIS A 203 -2.18 -12.12 -32.32
CA HIS A 203 -3.21 -13.08 -32.74
C HIS A 203 -4.46 -12.99 -31.89
N TRP A 204 -4.32 -12.77 -30.55
CA TRP A 204 -5.46 -12.55 -29.67
C TRP A 204 -6.24 -11.28 -30.02
N LEU A 205 -5.52 -10.18 -30.30
CA LEU A 205 -6.13 -8.91 -30.71
C LEU A 205 -6.82 -9.06 -32.08
N GLU A 206 -6.18 -9.71 -33.04
CA GLU A 206 -6.73 -10.00 -34.40
C GLU A 206 -8.03 -10.79 -34.32
N ALA A 207 -8.11 -11.76 -33.40
CA ALA A 207 -9.31 -12.55 -33.14
C ALA A 207 -10.43 -11.76 -32.44
N GLY A 208 -10.21 -10.46 -32.11
CA GLY A 208 -11.19 -9.61 -31.42
C GLY A 208 -11.16 -9.71 -29.92
N ALA A 209 -10.02 -10.09 -29.35
CA ALA A 209 -9.78 -10.19 -27.92
C ALA A 209 -10.81 -11.06 -27.16
N PRO A 210 -11.01 -12.32 -27.55
CA PRO A 210 -11.93 -13.23 -26.88
C PRO A 210 -11.47 -13.59 -25.47
N VAL A 211 -12.44 -13.93 -24.57
CA VAL A 211 -12.17 -14.37 -23.20
C VAL A 211 -13.07 -15.56 -22.83
N GLU A 212 -12.49 -16.50 -22.13
CA GLU A 212 -13.22 -17.64 -21.58
C GLU A 212 -14.02 -17.25 -20.33
N PRO A 213 -15.14 -17.94 -20.01
CA PRO A 213 -15.87 -17.73 -18.77
C PRO A 213 -14.96 -17.85 -17.53
N PRO A 214 -15.28 -17.13 -16.43
CA PRO A 214 -14.56 -17.26 -15.18
C PRO A 214 -14.51 -18.71 -14.70
N GLN A 215 -13.36 -19.14 -14.18
CA GLN A 215 -13.26 -20.43 -13.52
C GLN A 215 -14.05 -20.39 -12.20
N PRO A 216 -14.83 -21.44 -11.88
CA PRO A 216 -15.52 -21.52 -10.61
C PRO A 216 -14.51 -21.64 -9.47
N VAL A 217 -14.88 -21.08 -8.32
CA VAL A 217 -14.12 -21.28 -7.07
C VAL A 217 -14.22 -22.75 -6.67
N ALA A 218 -13.12 -23.32 -6.18
CA ALA A 218 -13.07 -24.70 -5.71
C ALA A 218 -14.15 -24.94 -4.63
N PRO A 219 -14.85 -26.10 -4.65
CA PRO A 219 -15.97 -26.37 -3.74
C PRO A 219 -15.61 -26.14 -2.25
N ALA A 220 -14.45 -26.61 -1.80
CA ALA A 220 -14.01 -26.43 -0.40
C ALA A 220 -13.85 -24.95 -0.02
N GLN A 221 -13.36 -24.13 -0.93
CA GLN A 221 -13.23 -22.67 -0.73
C GLN A 221 -14.61 -22.00 -0.68
N PHE A 222 -15.51 -22.44 -1.58
CA PHE A 222 -16.88 -21.93 -1.64
C PHE A 222 -17.65 -22.26 -0.36
N ASP A 223 -17.56 -23.48 0.13
CA ASP A 223 -18.21 -23.94 1.36
C ASP A 223 -17.67 -23.18 2.59
N ARG A 224 -16.36 -22.97 2.67
CA ARG A 224 -15.75 -22.20 3.75
C ARG A 224 -16.17 -20.74 3.69
N ALA A 225 -16.24 -20.14 2.52
CA ALA A 225 -16.78 -18.78 2.35
C ALA A 225 -18.24 -18.70 2.85
N GLY A 226 -19.08 -19.69 2.52
CA GLY A 226 -20.45 -19.78 3.01
C GLY A 226 -20.58 -19.87 4.54
N GLN A 227 -19.65 -20.58 5.21
CA GLN A 227 -19.58 -20.62 6.68
C GLN A 227 -19.29 -19.23 7.27
N TRP A 228 -18.30 -18.52 6.72
CA TRP A 228 -17.98 -17.16 7.15
C TRP A 228 -19.11 -16.16 6.84
N GLU A 229 -19.73 -16.26 5.68
CA GLU A 229 -20.91 -15.45 5.34
C GLU A 229 -22.07 -15.70 6.33
N THR A 230 -22.31 -16.96 6.72
CA THR A 230 -23.31 -17.30 7.73
C THR A 230 -23.00 -16.65 9.08
N PHE A 231 -21.73 -16.73 9.51
CA PHE A 231 -21.26 -16.10 10.75
C PHE A 231 -21.44 -14.58 10.75
N LEU A 232 -21.06 -13.91 9.65
CA LEU A 232 -21.14 -12.44 9.51
C LEU A 232 -22.57 -11.92 9.30
N ASN A 233 -23.54 -12.77 8.99
CA ASN A 233 -24.92 -12.35 8.73
C ASN A 233 -25.94 -12.77 9.81
N GLY A 234 -25.47 -12.93 11.05
CA GLY A 234 -26.32 -13.20 12.21
C GLY A 234 -27.45 -12.18 12.36
N ARG A 235 -28.58 -12.60 12.97
CA ARG A 235 -29.81 -11.78 13.04
C ARG A 235 -29.87 -10.83 14.24
N SER A 236 -29.17 -11.14 15.33
CA SER A 236 -29.18 -10.29 16.53
C SER A 236 -28.52 -8.93 16.25
N LEU A 237 -28.93 -7.89 16.97
CA LEU A 237 -28.31 -6.56 16.88
C LEU A 237 -26.81 -6.63 17.15
N LYS A 238 -26.42 -7.46 18.12
CA LYS A 238 -25.02 -7.71 18.48
C LYS A 238 -24.22 -8.29 17.31
N ALA A 239 -24.76 -9.28 16.60
CA ALA A 239 -24.10 -9.88 15.44
C ALA A 239 -24.03 -8.90 14.25
N GLN A 240 -25.07 -8.09 14.06
CA GLN A 240 -25.08 -7.08 12.99
C GLN A 240 -24.07 -5.97 13.26
N LEU A 241 -23.94 -5.51 14.51
CA LEU A 241 -22.97 -4.49 14.89
C LEU A 241 -21.54 -5.02 14.80
N MET A 242 -21.29 -6.26 15.23
CA MET A 242 -20.01 -6.96 15.04
C MET A 242 -19.64 -7.02 13.54
N ALA A 243 -20.55 -7.46 12.70
CA ALA A 243 -20.29 -7.62 11.27
C ALA A 243 -19.98 -6.27 10.57
N ARG A 244 -20.67 -5.19 10.97
CA ARG A 244 -20.37 -3.83 10.52
C ARG A 244 -18.97 -3.41 10.94
N TYR A 245 -18.59 -3.62 12.21
CA TYR A 245 -17.25 -3.31 12.71
C TYR A 245 -16.18 -4.08 11.95
N ILE A 246 -16.35 -5.40 11.78
CA ILE A 246 -15.44 -6.25 11.01
C ILE A 246 -15.30 -5.74 9.56
N TYR A 247 -16.42 -5.43 8.90
CA TYR A 247 -16.38 -4.93 7.52
C TYR A 247 -15.63 -3.61 7.41
N GLU A 248 -15.88 -2.65 8.31
CA GLU A 248 -15.23 -1.33 8.27
C GLU A 248 -13.71 -1.42 8.53
N HIS A 249 -13.24 -2.55 9.11
CA HIS A 249 -11.80 -2.83 9.30
C HIS A 249 -11.20 -3.74 8.23
N TRP A 250 -11.98 -4.63 7.60
CA TRP A 250 -11.46 -5.62 6.67
C TRP A 250 -11.78 -5.36 5.20
N PHE A 251 -12.44 -4.29 4.85
CA PHE A 251 -12.89 -4.02 3.46
C PHE A 251 -11.74 -3.92 2.43
N LEU A 252 -10.49 -3.75 2.89
CA LEU A 252 -9.28 -3.77 2.05
C LEU A 252 -8.52 -5.10 2.14
N ALA A 253 -8.97 -6.04 2.98
CA ALA A 253 -8.27 -7.30 3.16
C ALA A 253 -8.43 -8.21 1.95
N HIS A 254 -7.35 -8.89 1.58
CA HIS A 254 -7.40 -10.07 0.75
C HIS A 254 -7.48 -11.29 1.68
N LEU A 255 -8.72 -11.71 1.95
CA LEU A 255 -9.06 -12.80 2.85
C LEU A 255 -8.75 -14.14 2.21
N TYR A 256 -8.14 -15.07 2.94
CA TYR A 256 -7.85 -16.42 2.45
C TYR A 256 -8.01 -17.45 3.56
N PHE A 257 -8.20 -18.72 3.19
CA PHE A 257 -8.33 -19.83 4.15
C PHE A 257 -6.99 -20.56 4.26
N ASP A 258 -6.30 -20.39 5.41
CA ASP A 258 -4.96 -20.93 5.65
C ASP A 258 -4.96 -22.43 5.93
N ASP A 259 -6.11 -22.99 6.29
CA ASP A 259 -6.34 -24.42 6.54
C ASP A 259 -6.81 -25.20 5.28
N LEU A 260 -6.84 -24.56 4.09
CA LEU A 260 -7.15 -25.20 2.83
C LEU A 260 -5.92 -25.23 1.90
N PRO A 261 -5.73 -26.31 1.11
CA PRO A 261 -4.55 -26.48 0.25
C PRO A 261 -4.53 -25.49 -0.92
N GLU A 262 -5.69 -25.19 -1.49
CA GLU A 262 -5.83 -24.23 -2.57
C GLU A 262 -5.99 -22.83 -2.00
N ARG A 263 -5.47 -21.83 -2.72
CA ARG A 263 -5.48 -20.44 -2.26
C ARG A 263 -6.25 -19.57 -3.23
N THR A 264 -7.47 -19.23 -2.82
CA THR A 264 -8.28 -18.18 -3.43
C THR A 264 -8.35 -17.04 -2.43
N PHE A 265 -8.09 -15.83 -2.91
CA PHE A 265 -8.29 -14.64 -2.10
C PHE A 265 -9.69 -14.07 -2.33
N PHE A 266 -10.28 -13.53 -1.27
CA PHE A 266 -11.61 -12.94 -1.28
C PHE A 266 -11.57 -11.51 -0.72
N GLU A 267 -12.48 -10.69 -1.19
CA GLU A 267 -12.79 -9.37 -0.63
C GLU A 267 -14.08 -9.47 0.19
N LEU A 268 -14.13 -8.80 1.34
CA LEU A 268 -15.36 -8.63 2.11
C LEU A 268 -16.15 -7.45 1.54
N VAL A 269 -17.33 -7.71 1.01
CA VAL A 269 -18.16 -6.71 0.36
C VAL A 269 -19.54 -6.59 1.00
N ARG A 270 -20.17 -5.41 0.85
CA ARG A 270 -21.59 -5.19 1.21
C ARG A 270 -22.48 -5.58 0.03
N SER A 271 -23.54 -6.33 0.30
CA SER A 271 -24.52 -6.78 -0.70
C SER A 271 -25.94 -6.48 -0.26
N LYS A 272 -26.83 -6.21 -1.26
CA LYS A 272 -28.28 -6.14 -1.07
C LYS A 272 -28.91 -7.53 -0.90
N THR A 273 -28.26 -8.56 -1.43
CA THR A 273 -28.76 -9.93 -1.46
C THR A 273 -28.07 -10.81 -0.40
N PRO A 274 -28.82 -11.72 0.24
CA PRO A 274 -28.28 -12.62 1.27
C PRO A 274 -27.37 -13.69 0.70
N PRO A 275 -26.62 -14.44 1.57
CA PRO A 275 -25.88 -15.63 1.19
C PRO A 275 -26.74 -16.62 0.39
N GLY A 276 -26.12 -17.29 -0.58
CA GLY A 276 -26.79 -18.22 -1.50
C GLY A 276 -27.40 -17.58 -2.76
N GLN A 277 -27.49 -16.27 -2.81
CA GLN A 277 -27.92 -15.51 -4.01
C GLN A 277 -26.74 -14.81 -4.67
N ALA A 278 -26.88 -14.39 -5.93
CA ALA A 278 -25.89 -13.59 -6.62
C ALA A 278 -25.64 -12.27 -5.86
N ILE A 279 -24.38 -11.87 -5.74
CA ILE A 279 -24.01 -10.64 -5.03
C ILE A 279 -24.54 -9.42 -5.81
N GLN A 280 -25.38 -8.63 -5.16
CA GLN A 280 -25.75 -7.30 -5.62
C GLN A 280 -25.00 -6.25 -4.80
N LEU A 281 -23.86 -5.81 -5.33
CA LEU A 281 -22.92 -4.95 -4.63
C LEU A 281 -23.55 -3.64 -4.19
N ILE A 282 -23.32 -3.25 -2.95
CA ILE A 282 -23.60 -1.90 -2.44
C ILE A 282 -22.32 -1.09 -2.60
N THR A 283 -22.32 -0.21 -3.58
CA THR A 283 -21.20 0.70 -3.83
C THR A 283 -21.32 1.94 -2.96
N SER A 284 -20.22 2.33 -2.35
CA SER A 284 -20.14 3.57 -1.57
C SER A 284 -18.73 4.15 -1.64
N ARG A 285 -18.63 5.43 -1.37
CA ARG A 285 -17.34 6.13 -1.38
C ARG A 285 -16.43 5.66 -0.24
N ARG A 286 -17.03 5.43 0.95
CA ARG A 286 -16.34 4.98 2.16
C ARG A 286 -17.08 3.78 2.77
N PRO A 287 -16.39 2.90 3.52
CA PRO A 287 -17.01 1.69 4.07
C PRO A 287 -18.14 1.98 5.05
N PHE A 288 -18.06 3.07 5.81
CA PHE A 288 -19.08 3.49 6.76
C PHE A 288 -20.20 4.34 6.14
N ALA A 289 -20.16 4.66 4.84
CA ALA A 289 -21.20 5.43 4.19
C ALA A 289 -22.54 4.69 4.20
N ASN A 290 -23.64 5.47 4.24
CA ASN A 290 -25.00 4.92 4.29
C ASN A 290 -25.24 3.94 3.12
N PRO A 291 -25.57 2.68 3.39
CA PRO A 291 -25.81 1.67 2.36
C PRO A 291 -27.15 1.84 1.62
N GLN A 292 -28.02 2.73 2.09
CA GLN A 292 -29.35 3.03 1.52
C GLN A 292 -30.26 1.80 1.35
N VAL A 293 -30.10 0.82 2.23
CA VAL A 293 -30.94 -0.39 2.31
C VAL A 293 -31.28 -0.69 3.76
N PRO A 294 -32.44 -1.31 4.04
CA PRO A 294 -32.84 -1.65 5.42
C PRO A 294 -31.91 -2.65 6.09
N ARG A 295 -31.29 -3.54 5.32
CA ARG A 295 -30.36 -4.55 5.80
C ARG A 295 -29.21 -4.74 4.83
N VAL A 296 -27.99 -4.74 5.37
CA VAL A 296 -26.76 -5.07 4.63
C VAL A 296 -26.44 -6.54 4.87
N PHE A 297 -26.00 -7.22 3.81
CA PHE A 297 -25.39 -8.55 3.89
C PHE A 297 -23.91 -8.43 3.56
N TYR A 298 -23.07 -9.11 4.36
CA TYR A 298 -21.63 -9.17 4.16
C TYR A 298 -21.27 -10.46 3.44
N ARG A 299 -20.63 -10.31 2.29
CA ARG A 299 -20.37 -11.41 1.35
C ARG A 299 -18.88 -11.47 1.01
N LEU A 300 -18.38 -12.67 0.75
CA LEU A 300 -17.04 -12.94 0.30
C LEU A 300 -17.02 -13.07 -1.23
N ARG A 301 -16.53 -12.04 -1.91
CA ARG A 301 -16.37 -12.01 -3.36
C ARG A 301 -14.94 -12.46 -3.71
N PRO A 302 -14.72 -13.44 -4.60
CA PRO A 302 -13.37 -13.77 -5.06
C PRO A 302 -12.70 -12.53 -5.65
N VAL A 303 -11.41 -12.34 -5.32
CA VAL A 303 -10.61 -11.25 -5.88
C VAL A 303 -10.52 -11.43 -7.39
N GLN A 304 -10.87 -10.38 -8.10
CA GLN A 304 -10.85 -10.33 -9.56
C GLN A 304 -9.59 -9.60 -10.03
N GLY A 305 -8.85 -10.22 -10.93
CA GLY A 305 -7.60 -9.64 -11.42
C GLY A 305 -6.35 -10.10 -10.66
N THR A 306 -5.22 -9.56 -11.09
CA THR A 306 -3.91 -9.93 -10.57
C THR A 306 -3.61 -9.23 -9.26
N LEU A 307 -3.11 -9.97 -8.28
CA LEU A 307 -2.65 -9.42 -7.01
C LEU A 307 -1.38 -8.58 -7.22
N LEU A 308 -1.41 -7.35 -6.75
CA LEU A 308 -0.29 -6.42 -6.81
C LEU A 308 0.39 -6.32 -5.44
N ALA A 309 1.70 -6.44 -5.36
CA ALA A 309 2.44 -6.37 -4.10
C ALA A 309 2.12 -5.10 -3.29
N LYS A 310 1.85 -3.99 -3.97
CA LYS A 310 1.56 -2.69 -3.33
C LYS A 310 0.19 -2.58 -2.68
N THR A 311 -0.81 -3.32 -3.15
CA THR A 311 -2.18 -3.30 -2.60
C THR A 311 -2.58 -4.62 -1.96
N HIS A 312 -1.73 -5.63 -2.06
CA HIS A 312 -2.01 -6.93 -1.45
C HIS A 312 -1.82 -6.86 0.07
N MET A 313 -2.89 -7.11 0.80
CA MET A 313 -2.95 -7.14 2.26
C MET A 313 -3.64 -8.43 2.70
N PRO A 314 -2.90 -9.55 2.75
CA PRO A 314 -3.46 -10.85 3.09
C PRO A 314 -3.94 -10.88 4.55
N TYR A 315 -5.08 -11.52 4.78
CA TYR A 315 -5.64 -11.77 6.09
C TYR A 315 -6.17 -13.20 6.16
N ALA A 316 -5.57 -14.01 7.03
CA ALA A 316 -5.93 -15.42 7.14
C ALA A 316 -7.28 -15.61 7.85
N LEU A 317 -8.10 -16.49 7.33
CA LEU A 317 -9.34 -16.96 7.95
C LEU A 317 -9.27 -18.46 8.21
N ASN A 318 -9.73 -18.86 9.39
CA ASN A 318 -9.87 -20.28 9.75
C ASN A 318 -10.92 -20.45 10.84
N THR A 319 -11.22 -21.71 11.19
CA THR A 319 -12.22 -22.04 12.20
C THR A 319 -11.82 -21.54 13.60
N ALA A 320 -10.53 -21.61 13.95
CA ALA A 320 -10.03 -21.15 15.24
C ALA A 320 -10.19 -19.62 15.40
N ARG A 321 -9.91 -18.87 14.34
CA ARG A 321 -10.14 -17.41 14.32
C ARG A 321 -11.61 -17.05 14.43
N MET A 322 -12.48 -17.76 13.72
CA MET A 322 -13.94 -17.58 13.86
C MET A 322 -14.37 -17.79 15.31
N ALA A 323 -13.87 -18.83 15.98
CA ALA A 323 -14.18 -19.10 17.38
C ALA A 323 -13.68 -17.98 18.30
N ARG A 324 -12.46 -17.45 18.07
CA ARG A 324 -11.95 -16.30 18.86
C ARG A 324 -12.80 -15.05 18.66
N ILE A 325 -13.13 -14.70 17.42
CA ILE A 325 -14.00 -13.55 17.14
C ILE A 325 -15.37 -13.74 17.79
N LYS A 326 -15.94 -14.96 17.70
CA LYS A 326 -17.19 -15.28 18.38
C LYS A 326 -17.08 -15.05 19.89
N SER A 327 -16.01 -15.51 20.55
CA SER A 327 -15.80 -15.30 21.97
C SER A 327 -15.71 -13.81 22.35
N TRP A 328 -15.02 -12.99 21.54
CA TRP A 328 -14.84 -11.57 21.82
C TRP A 328 -16.09 -10.72 21.58
N PHE A 329 -16.91 -11.07 20.58
CA PHE A 329 -18.02 -10.21 20.14
C PHE A 329 -19.40 -10.78 20.42
N ILE A 330 -19.57 -12.09 20.48
CA ILE A 330 -20.87 -12.72 20.67
C ILE A 330 -21.04 -13.26 22.08
N ASP A 331 -20.05 -14.01 22.58
CA ASP A 331 -20.14 -14.66 23.88
C ASP A 331 -19.79 -13.70 25.04
N GLU A 332 -19.02 -12.63 24.77
CA GLU A 332 -18.71 -11.58 25.76
C GLU A 332 -19.99 -10.94 26.32
N PRO A 333 -20.11 -10.74 27.65
CA PRO A 333 -21.34 -10.28 28.29
C PRO A 333 -21.56 -8.76 28.13
N TYR A 334 -22.15 -8.33 27.01
CA TYR A 334 -22.64 -6.96 26.80
C TYR A 334 -23.93 -6.99 25.97
N ALA A 335 -24.70 -5.92 26.02
CA ALA A 335 -25.92 -5.78 25.25
C ALA A 335 -25.75 -4.73 24.15
N VAL A 336 -26.37 -5.01 22.99
CA VAL A 336 -26.56 -4.02 21.93
C VAL A 336 -28.05 -3.76 21.83
N THR A 337 -28.44 -2.52 22.12
CA THR A 337 -29.86 -2.10 22.19
C THR A 337 -30.38 -1.55 20.88
N GLU A 338 -29.48 -0.97 20.07
CA GLU A 338 -29.79 -0.40 18.77
C GLU A 338 -28.56 -0.42 17.86
N LEU A 339 -28.80 -0.35 16.54
CA LEU A 339 -27.71 -0.20 15.58
C LEU A 339 -27.41 1.30 15.36
N PRO A 340 -26.13 1.69 15.27
CA PRO A 340 -25.76 3.08 15.06
C PRO A 340 -26.23 3.59 13.69
N ALA A 341 -26.71 4.83 13.69
CA ALA A 341 -27.06 5.52 12.45
C ALA A 341 -25.88 5.68 11.48
N TYR A 342 -26.19 5.99 10.24
CA TYR A 342 -25.19 6.32 9.21
C TYR A 342 -25.09 7.83 8.94
N THR A 343 -25.46 8.66 9.93
CA THR A 343 -25.24 10.11 9.83
C THR A 343 -23.75 10.41 10.03
N PRO A 344 -23.20 11.48 9.47
CA PRO A 344 -21.78 11.82 9.60
C PRO A 344 -21.31 11.85 11.06
N GLU A 345 -22.09 12.46 11.96
CA GLU A 345 -21.77 12.63 13.39
C GLU A 345 -21.58 11.29 14.12
N VAL A 346 -22.25 10.24 13.64
CA VAL A 346 -22.14 8.89 14.20
C VAL A 346 -21.13 8.06 13.41
N ALA A 347 -21.27 7.99 12.09
CA ALA A 347 -20.55 7.05 11.27
C ALA A 347 -19.04 7.40 11.10
N GLU A 348 -18.70 8.70 11.17
CA GLU A 348 -17.32 9.16 11.04
C GLU A 348 -16.53 9.07 12.35
N ASN A 349 -17.21 8.79 13.49
CA ASN A 349 -16.55 8.62 14.78
C ASN A 349 -16.75 7.20 15.32
N PRO A 350 -15.72 6.32 15.28
CA PRO A 350 -15.84 4.93 15.71
C PRO A 350 -16.15 4.78 17.20
N PHE A 351 -15.79 5.78 18.01
CA PHE A 351 -16.06 5.76 19.46
C PHE A 351 -17.54 6.07 19.77
N VAL A 352 -18.25 6.66 18.83
CA VAL A 352 -19.72 6.83 18.86
C VAL A 352 -20.39 5.63 18.21
N ALA A 353 -20.02 5.30 16.97
CA ALA A 353 -20.65 4.23 16.20
C ALA A 353 -20.59 2.87 16.89
N PHE A 354 -19.47 2.55 17.53
CA PHE A 354 -19.25 1.23 18.16
C PHE A 354 -19.16 1.30 19.70
N ALA A 355 -19.73 2.34 20.31
CA ALA A 355 -19.67 2.53 21.75
C ALA A 355 -20.21 1.32 22.54
N GLN A 356 -21.22 0.61 22.01
CA GLN A 356 -21.82 -0.55 22.63
C GLN A 356 -20.96 -1.83 22.58
N ILE A 357 -19.91 -1.88 21.71
CA ILE A 357 -18.97 -3.02 21.68
C ILE A 357 -17.84 -2.77 22.72
N PRO A 358 -17.52 -3.73 23.59
CA PRO A 358 -16.40 -3.57 24.50
C PRO A 358 -15.11 -3.21 23.78
N MET A 359 -14.39 -2.23 24.27
CA MET A 359 -13.15 -1.75 23.67
C MET A 359 -12.11 -2.87 23.53
N ARG A 360 -12.02 -3.74 24.55
CA ARG A 360 -11.12 -4.90 24.54
C ARG A 360 -11.39 -5.85 23.37
N SER A 361 -12.67 -6.09 23.03
CA SER A 361 -13.05 -6.92 21.89
C SER A 361 -12.58 -6.31 20.56
N ARG A 362 -12.78 -5.00 20.39
CA ARG A 362 -12.36 -4.24 19.22
C ARG A 362 -10.84 -4.23 19.09
N TYR A 363 -10.13 -3.98 20.18
CA TYR A 363 -8.67 -3.96 20.20
C TYR A 363 -8.05 -5.32 19.85
N ARG A 364 -8.59 -6.42 20.42
CA ARG A 364 -8.14 -7.77 20.10
C ARG A 364 -8.29 -8.11 18.63
N LEU A 365 -9.39 -7.68 17.99
CA LEU A 365 -9.56 -7.86 16.54
C LEU A 365 -8.46 -7.15 15.72
N MET A 366 -8.09 -5.93 16.12
CA MET A 366 -7.04 -5.17 15.44
C MET A 366 -5.65 -5.75 15.67
N LEU A 367 -5.41 -6.34 16.84
CA LEU A 367 -4.13 -6.98 17.21
C LEU A 367 -3.95 -8.36 16.59
N GLU A 368 -5.03 -9.08 16.32
CA GLU A 368 -4.98 -10.47 15.82
C GLU A 368 -4.12 -10.60 14.56
N GLU A 369 -4.21 -9.64 13.65
CA GLU A 369 -3.34 -9.45 12.48
C GLU A 369 -2.86 -8.00 12.46
N ALA A 370 -2.08 -7.60 13.46
CA ALA A 370 -1.62 -6.23 13.56
C ALA A 370 -0.76 -5.81 12.35
N GLN A 371 -0.06 -6.74 11.71
CA GLN A 371 0.64 -6.47 10.45
C GLN A 371 -0.31 -5.97 9.36
N PHE A 372 -1.47 -6.62 9.19
CA PHE A 372 -2.51 -6.15 8.27
C PHE A 372 -3.04 -4.77 8.67
N THR A 373 -3.34 -4.57 9.96
CA THR A 373 -3.83 -3.28 10.49
C THR A 373 -2.86 -2.15 10.17
N ILE A 374 -1.56 -2.34 10.46
CA ILE A 374 -0.53 -1.34 10.18
C ILE A 374 -0.27 -1.18 8.67
N MET A 375 -0.30 -2.26 7.87
CA MET A 375 -0.26 -2.13 6.41
C MET A 375 -1.39 -1.26 5.89
N GLY A 376 -2.60 -1.40 6.44
CA GLY A 376 -3.74 -0.54 6.12
C GLY A 376 -3.44 0.94 6.38
N PHE A 377 -2.76 1.27 7.47
CA PHE A 377 -2.37 2.66 7.76
C PHE A 377 -1.39 3.25 6.75
N ILE A 378 -0.49 2.42 6.23
CA ILE A 378 0.55 2.86 5.30
C ILE A 378 0.06 2.79 3.84
N LYS A 379 -0.49 1.65 3.44
CA LYS A 379 -0.98 1.41 2.08
C LYS A 379 -2.37 2.01 1.87
N GLY A 380 -3.26 1.86 2.85
CA GLY A 380 -4.63 2.37 2.83
C GLY A 380 -5.41 1.94 1.59
N PRO A 381 -6.45 2.67 1.23
CA PRO A 381 -7.18 2.47 -0.02
C PRO A 381 -6.45 3.05 -1.24
N VAL A 382 -5.14 3.22 -1.17
CA VAL A 382 -4.32 3.97 -2.13
C VAL A 382 -3.20 3.10 -2.70
N CYS A 383 -2.77 3.42 -3.91
CA CYS A 383 -1.58 2.82 -4.51
C CYS A 383 -0.30 3.57 -4.11
N ARG A 384 -0.42 4.82 -3.72
CA ARG A 384 0.64 5.66 -3.15
C ARG A 384 0.27 6.04 -1.74
N GLY A 385 1.16 5.79 -0.78
CA GLY A 385 0.94 6.05 0.64
C GLY A 385 1.49 7.39 1.13
N GLN A 386 1.70 8.38 0.28
CA GLN A 386 2.40 9.63 0.62
C GLN A 386 1.91 10.31 1.89
N VAL A 387 0.59 10.39 2.09
CA VAL A 387 0.02 11.08 3.27
C VAL A 387 0.49 10.46 4.58
N ALA A 388 0.50 9.14 4.66
CA ALA A 388 0.95 8.44 5.87
C ALA A 388 2.47 8.37 5.96
N ILE A 389 3.15 8.17 4.83
CA ILE A 389 4.59 7.93 4.79
C ILE A 389 5.36 9.19 5.17
N ASN A 390 4.90 10.38 4.77
CA ASN A 390 5.58 11.63 5.07
C ASN A 390 5.58 12.03 6.56
N VAL A 391 4.94 11.24 7.43
CA VAL A 391 5.06 11.40 8.90
C VAL A 391 6.11 10.46 9.52
N ILE A 392 6.89 9.75 8.72
CA ILE A 392 7.88 8.77 9.16
C ILE A 392 9.26 9.25 8.71
N ASN A 393 10.27 9.19 9.58
CA ASN A 393 11.64 9.61 9.23
C ASN A 393 12.28 8.68 8.20
N ASP A 394 12.56 7.43 8.61
CA ASP A 394 13.25 6.42 7.82
C ASP A 394 12.54 5.07 7.98
N TYR A 395 12.82 4.36 9.05
CA TYR A 395 12.08 3.20 9.49
C TYR A 395 11.84 3.30 10.99
N PHE A 396 10.86 2.55 11.51
CA PHE A 396 10.56 2.56 12.94
C PHE A 396 9.95 1.23 13.39
N TRP A 397 10.06 0.97 14.69
CA TRP A 397 9.44 -0.17 15.32
C TRP A 397 8.08 0.19 15.92
N ILE A 398 7.16 -0.76 15.86
CA ILE A 398 5.84 -0.66 16.49
C ILE A 398 5.68 -1.78 17.50
N GLY A 399 5.24 -1.40 18.69
CA GLY A 399 4.69 -2.29 19.70
C GLY A 399 3.30 -1.85 20.12
N PHE A 400 2.68 -2.66 20.92
CA PHE A 400 1.29 -2.48 21.33
C PHE A 400 1.17 -2.56 22.84
N VAL A 401 0.23 -1.81 23.39
CA VAL A 401 -0.17 -1.96 24.82
C VAL A 401 -0.84 -3.31 24.98
N HIS A 402 -0.53 -4.03 26.06
CA HIS A 402 -1.11 -5.34 26.34
C HIS A 402 -2.65 -5.24 26.49
N PRO A 403 -3.45 -6.03 25.75
CA PRO A 403 -4.91 -5.90 25.74
C PRO A 403 -5.57 -6.19 27.10
N ASP A 404 -4.92 -6.93 27.95
CA ASP A 404 -5.42 -7.33 29.27
C ASP A 404 -4.75 -6.60 30.45
N HIS A 405 -3.85 -5.63 30.15
CA HIS A 405 -3.24 -4.85 31.21
C HIS A 405 -4.29 -3.97 31.92
N PRO A 406 -4.24 -3.79 33.26
CA PRO A 406 -5.22 -2.97 34.00
C PRO A 406 -5.40 -1.54 33.52
N ILE A 407 -4.44 -0.98 32.81
CA ILE A 407 -4.55 0.32 32.13
C ILE A 407 -5.70 0.38 31.10
N GLN A 408 -6.23 -0.76 30.66
CA GLN A 408 -7.36 -0.84 29.75
C GLN A 408 -8.65 -0.27 30.33
N GLU A 409 -8.85 -0.31 31.64
CA GLU A 409 -9.99 0.37 32.30
C GLU A 409 -9.90 1.90 32.12
N SER A 410 -8.67 2.43 32.21
CA SER A 410 -8.40 3.84 31.92
C SER A 410 -8.63 4.19 30.45
N GLN A 411 -8.38 3.25 29.54
CA GLN A 411 -8.65 3.44 28.10
C GLN A 411 -10.15 3.48 27.79
N ASN A 412 -11.00 2.80 28.55
CA ASN A 412 -12.46 2.90 28.41
C ASN A 412 -12.94 4.34 28.63
N PHE A 413 -12.42 5.02 29.63
CA PHE A 413 -12.72 6.42 29.87
C PHE A 413 -12.20 7.32 28.74
N LEU A 414 -11.01 7.04 28.25
CA LEU A 414 -10.43 7.77 27.10
C LEU A 414 -11.25 7.60 25.83
N ALA A 415 -11.80 6.41 25.59
CA ALA A 415 -12.71 6.19 24.46
C ALA A 415 -13.97 7.07 24.57
N THR A 416 -14.47 7.32 25.79
CA THR A 416 -15.58 8.25 26.02
C THR A 416 -15.17 9.70 25.73
N ALA A 417 -13.97 10.11 26.14
CA ALA A 417 -13.44 11.45 25.85
C ALA A 417 -13.27 11.65 24.32
N LEU A 418 -12.89 10.61 23.59
CA LEU A 418 -12.73 10.65 22.13
C LEU A 418 -14.05 10.74 21.35
N GLN A 419 -15.19 10.55 21.96
CA GLN A 419 -16.49 10.84 21.34
C GLN A 419 -16.64 12.32 20.98
N GLN A 420 -15.88 13.20 21.63
CA GLN A 420 -15.88 14.64 21.38
C GLN A 420 -14.76 15.08 20.43
N VAL A 421 -13.85 14.18 20.04
CA VAL A 421 -12.74 14.49 19.11
C VAL A 421 -13.23 14.28 17.68
N ASN A 422 -13.27 15.36 16.91
CA ASN A 422 -13.62 15.31 15.50
C ASN A 422 -12.38 15.00 14.65
N LEU A 423 -12.39 13.83 14.01
CA LEU A 423 -11.41 13.48 12.99
C LEU A 423 -11.72 14.25 11.68
N PRO A 424 -10.74 14.73 10.91
CA PRO A 424 -10.98 15.47 9.67
C PRO A 424 -11.36 14.54 8.49
N ILE A 425 -12.35 13.67 8.68
CA ILE A 425 -12.74 12.61 7.74
C ILE A 425 -13.65 13.16 6.64
N GLY A 426 -14.64 13.98 7.01
CA GLY A 426 -15.68 14.51 6.09
C GLY A 426 -15.32 15.81 5.40
N GLU A 427 -14.26 16.50 5.82
CA GLU A 427 -13.97 17.86 5.41
C GLU A 427 -13.34 17.96 4.01
N GLN A 428 -13.91 18.82 3.16
CA GLN A 428 -13.47 19.04 1.78
C GLN A 428 -13.19 20.52 1.43
N GLY A 429 -13.34 21.45 2.39
CA GLY A 429 -13.29 22.89 2.16
C GLY A 429 -11.91 23.53 2.37
N LEU A 430 -11.61 24.61 1.64
CA LEU A 430 -10.34 25.36 1.69
C LEU A 430 -10.03 26.03 3.05
N SER A 431 -11.03 26.23 3.93
CA SER A 431 -10.84 26.82 5.27
C SER A 431 -9.99 26.00 6.24
N SER A 432 -9.60 24.83 5.84
CA SER A 432 -9.01 23.79 6.67
C SER A 432 -7.52 23.96 6.98
N LEU A 433 -6.75 24.65 6.14
CA LEU A 433 -5.34 24.96 6.45
C LEU A 433 -5.18 25.83 7.72
N LEU A 434 -6.24 26.55 8.11
CA LEU A 434 -6.29 27.32 9.35
C LEU A 434 -6.65 26.47 10.59
N LYS A 435 -7.01 25.19 10.39
CA LYS A 435 -7.49 24.31 11.46
C LYS A 435 -6.39 23.60 12.25
N TRP A 436 -5.12 23.67 11.84
CA TRP A 436 -4.02 23.04 12.58
C TRP A 436 -4.04 23.42 14.07
N ARG A 437 -4.23 24.70 14.38
CA ARG A 437 -4.34 25.17 15.78
C ARG A 437 -5.56 24.65 16.52
N SER A 438 -6.66 24.36 15.80
CA SER A 438 -7.83 23.73 16.39
C SER A 438 -7.58 22.28 16.70
N TYR A 439 -6.95 21.54 15.77
CA TYR A 439 -6.55 20.16 15.99
C TYR A 439 -5.51 20.04 17.10
N ALA A 440 -4.51 20.92 17.14
CA ALA A 440 -3.51 20.97 18.19
C ALA A 440 -4.16 21.15 19.58
N ARG A 441 -5.16 22.02 19.70
CA ARG A 441 -5.90 22.21 20.95
C ARG A 441 -6.68 20.95 21.35
N GLN A 442 -7.45 20.37 20.43
CA GLN A 442 -8.24 19.17 20.70
C GLN A 442 -7.33 18.02 21.14
N GLU A 443 -6.20 17.85 20.46
CA GLU A 443 -5.22 16.81 20.80
C GLU A 443 -4.55 17.08 22.16
N THR A 444 -4.19 18.33 22.43
CA THR A 444 -3.65 18.74 23.75
C THR A 444 -4.65 18.47 24.87
N ASP A 445 -5.93 18.80 24.68
CA ASP A 445 -6.98 18.56 25.67
C ASP A 445 -7.20 17.06 25.90
N TYR A 446 -7.19 16.27 24.82
CA TYR A 446 -7.24 14.80 24.94
C TYR A 446 -6.00 14.24 25.66
N LEU A 447 -4.79 14.67 25.29
CA LEU A 447 -3.55 14.21 25.92
C LEU A 447 -3.51 14.61 27.41
N ARG A 448 -4.01 15.78 27.81
CA ARG A 448 -4.15 16.18 29.21
C ARG A 448 -5.12 15.29 29.98
N ALA A 449 -6.28 14.99 29.40
CA ALA A 449 -7.22 14.05 30.01
C ALA A 449 -6.58 12.66 30.17
N LYS A 450 -5.93 12.16 29.11
CA LYS A 450 -5.17 10.90 29.11
C LYS A 450 -4.11 10.88 30.22
N SER A 451 -3.30 11.91 30.30
CA SER A 451 -2.23 12.05 31.27
C SER A 451 -2.75 12.03 32.70
N THR A 452 -3.81 12.79 33.00
CA THR A 452 -4.42 12.81 34.34
C THR A 452 -4.79 11.43 34.79
N ILE A 453 -5.44 10.65 33.94
CA ILE A 453 -5.88 9.28 34.24
C ILE A 453 -4.68 8.34 34.37
N LEU A 454 -3.72 8.41 33.43
CA LEU A 454 -2.53 7.58 33.47
C LEU A 454 -1.67 7.85 34.69
N ASN A 455 -1.50 9.11 35.09
CA ASN A 455 -0.75 9.47 36.28
C ASN A 455 -1.42 8.96 37.58
N GLN A 456 -2.75 8.78 37.59
CA GLN A 456 -3.47 8.16 38.72
C GLN A 456 -3.33 6.62 38.69
N ALA A 457 -3.43 5.99 37.49
CA ALA A 457 -3.39 4.55 37.33
C ALA A 457 -1.96 3.97 37.42
N LEU A 458 -0.95 4.71 36.93
CA LEU A 458 0.45 4.26 36.88
C LEU A 458 1.21 4.68 38.14
N THR A 459 0.85 4.14 39.30
CA THR A 459 1.49 4.43 40.60
C THR A 459 2.11 3.17 41.21
N GLY A 460 3.24 3.33 41.90
CA GLY A 460 3.89 2.23 42.62
C GLY A 460 4.29 1.08 41.66
N ASN A 461 3.82 -0.13 41.95
CA ASN A 461 4.10 -1.33 41.15
C ASN A 461 3.48 -1.27 39.72
N ASN A 462 2.57 -0.33 39.45
CA ASN A 462 1.96 -0.13 38.14
C ASN A 462 2.70 0.92 37.29
N ALA A 463 3.92 1.34 37.67
CA ALA A 463 4.72 2.24 36.85
C ALA A 463 4.99 1.62 35.47
N PRO A 464 5.15 2.45 34.39
CA PRO A 464 5.41 1.96 33.04
C PRO A 464 6.58 0.97 33.01
N ASN A 465 6.31 -0.27 32.63
CA ASN A 465 7.29 -1.35 32.57
C ASN A 465 6.97 -2.29 31.39
N LEU A 466 7.87 -3.23 31.12
CA LEU A 466 7.76 -4.09 29.94
C LEU A 466 6.51 -4.99 29.93
N SER A 467 5.87 -5.28 31.09
CA SER A 467 4.63 -6.05 31.11
C SER A 467 3.43 -5.29 30.53
N MET A 468 3.56 -3.97 30.33
CA MET A 468 2.56 -3.18 29.60
C MET A 468 2.64 -3.37 28.09
N LEU A 469 3.74 -3.89 27.59
CA LEU A 469 3.89 -4.20 26.18
C LEU A 469 3.36 -5.61 25.91
N TRP A 470 2.48 -5.69 24.92
CA TRP A 470 1.96 -6.98 24.49
C TRP A 470 3.07 -7.84 23.89
N ASP A 471 3.21 -9.04 24.39
CA ASP A 471 4.21 -10.01 23.96
C ASP A 471 3.65 -11.06 22.98
N GLY A 472 2.46 -10.78 22.40
CA GLY A 472 1.80 -11.71 21.50
C GLY A 472 1.20 -12.93 22.20
N ASP A 473 0.97 -12.85 23.51
CA ASP A 473 0.55 -13.98 24.36
C ASP A 473 1.49 -15.19 24.16
N GLY A 474 2.78 -14.91 23.89
CA GLY A 474 3.85 -15.89 23.69
C GLY A 474 3.85 -16.60 22.33
N ASN A 475 2.92 -16.31 21.42
CA ASN A 475 2.78 -17.04 20.15
C ASN A 475 2.36 -16.20 18.92
N ASN A 476 1.91 -14.95 19.10
CA ASN A 476 1.50 -14.10 17.99
C ASN A 476 2.64 -13.14 17.57
N PRO A 477 3.27 -13.35 16.41
CA PRO A 477 4.38 -12.51 15.93
C PRO A 477 3.96 -11.08 15.58
N ASN A 478 2.67 -10.80 15.53
CA ASN A 478 2.15 -9.45 15.31
C ASN A 478 2.44 -8.48 16.48
N ALA A 479 2.95 -8.97 17.62
CA ALA A 479 3.31 -8.13 18.77
C ALA A 479 4.47 -7.15 18.50
N ALA A 480 5.28 -7.42 17.48
CA ALA A 480 6.39 -6.58 17.07
C ALA A 480 6.40 -6.39 15.55
N LEU A 481 6.43 -5.15 15.11
CA LEU A 481 6.45 -4.83 13.69
C LEU A 481 7.55 -3.81 13.39
N THR A 482 8.12 -3.91 12.18
CA THR A 482 8.98 -2.88 11.59
C THR A 482 8.33 -2.33 10.34
N VAL A 483 8.31 -1.01 10.23
CA VAL A 483 7.87 -0.28 9.03
C VAL A 483 9.09 0.33 8.37
N PHE A 484 9.36 -0.07 7.12
CA PHE A 484 10.38 0.54 6.27
C PHE A 484 9.74 1.50 5.30
N ARG A 485 10.18 2.74 5.31
CA ARG A 485 9.72 3.75 4.37
C ARG A 485 10.47 3.62 3.04
N ASN A 486 9.74 3.76 1.95
CA ASN A 486 10.26 3.82 0.59
C ASN A 486 9.52 4.94 -0.15
N PHE A 487 9.99 6.14 -0.10
CA PHE A 487 9.42 7.37 -0.67
C PHE A 487 7.87 7.47 -0.57
N ASP A 488 7.12 6.87 -1.46
CA ASP A 488 5.64 6.91 -1.51
C ASP A 488 4.99 5.54 -1.25
N ASN A 489 5.76 4.63 -0.70
CA ASN A 489 5.30 3.33 -0.23
C ASN A 489 6.03 2.97 1.06
N ALA A 490 5.55 1.96 1.75
CA ALA A 490 6.26 1.35 2.86
C ALA A 490 5.99 -0.15 2.92
N SER A 491 6.92 -0.84 3.56
CA SER A 491 6.79 -2.27 3.86
C SER A 491 6.63 -2.46 5.35
N VAL A 492 5.68 -3.30 5.75
CA VAL A 492 5.44 -3.67 7.15
C VAL A 492 5.78 -5.14 7.33
N VAL A 493 6.71 -5.42 8.22
CA VAL A 493 7.18 -6.77 8.51
C VAL A 493 7.05 -7.11 9.98
N GLN A 494 6.85 -8.38 10.28
CA GLN A 494 6.86 -8.89 11.65
C GLN A 494 8.28 -8.94 12.18
N GLY A 495 8.46 -8.57 13.44
CA GLY A 495 9.74 -8.52 14.14
C GLY A 495 10.32 -7.10 14.26
N LEU A 496 11.38 -6.98 15.06
CA LEU A 496 12.17 -5.77 15.21
C LEU A 496 13.41 -5.89 14.32
N VAL A 497 13.22 -5.66 13.03
CA VAL A 497 14.21 -5.89 11.96
C VAL A 497 15.14 -4.67 11.82
N GLY A 498 16.38 -4.91 11.45
CA GLY A 498 17.40 -3.88 11.27
C GLY A 498 18.07 -3.43 12.57
N GLU A 499 18.89 -2.40 12.47
CA GLU A 499 19.47 -1.73 13.63
C GLU A 499 18.38 -1.03 14.45
N GLN A 500 18.75 -0.42 15.56
CA GLN A 500 17.82 0.40 16.34
C GLN A 500 17.40 1.64 15.51
N PRO A 501 16.10 1.84 15.28
CA PRO A 501 15.63 3.04 14.56
C PRO A 501 15.76 4.31 15.40
N GLN A 502 15.69 5.46 14.74
CA GLN A 502 15.68 6.75 15.42
C GLN A 502 14.47 6.88 16.34
N THR A 503 13.28 6.51 15.87
CA THR A 503 12.03 6.56 16.63
C THR A 503 11.31 5.21 16.66
N ALA A 504 10.39 5.05 17.58
CA ALA A 504 9.49 3.91 17.68
C ALA A 504 8.11 4.37 18.16
N MET A 505 7.11 3.54 18.00
CA MET A 505 5.75 3.82 18.46
C MET A 505 5.22 2.68 19.34
N ILE A 506 4.51 3.04 20.41
CA ILE A 506 3.68 2.10 21.19
C ILE A 506 2.24 2.54 21.03
N MET A 507 1.41 1.63 20.50
CA MET A 507 0.03 1.92 20.15
C MET A 507 -0.95 1.21 21.08
N GLY A 508 -1.85 1.98 21.68
CA GLY A 508 -3.04 1.46 22.35
C GLY A 508 -4.26 1.53 21.44
N TYR A 509 -5.38 0.95 21.86
CA TYR A 509 -6.62 0.90 21.08
C TYR A 509 -7.09 2.27 20.56
N PRO A 510 -7.18 3.34 21.41
CA PRO A 510 -7.68 4.63 20.90
C PRO A 510 -6.83 5.22 19.78
N LEU A 511 -5.53 5.00 19.82
CA LEU A 511 -4.61 5.48 18.77
C LEU A 511 -4.78 4.68 17.48
N LEU A 512 -4.81 3.34 17.55
CA LEU A 512 -5.04 2.48 16.38
C LEU A 512 -6.36 2.81 15.67
N GLU A 513 -7.44 2.96 16.43
CA GLU A 513 -8.76 3.24 15.88
C GLU A 513 -8.82 4.61 15.20
N ARG A 514 -8.22 5.64 15.80
CA ARG A 514 -8.13 6.98 15.19
C ARG A 514 -7.34 6.96 13.88
N ILE A 515 -6.20 6.28 13.85
CA ILE A 515 -5.40 6.17 12.63
C ILE A 515 -6.18 5.39 11.56
N HIS A 516 -6.87 4.30 11.92
CA HIS A 516 -7.68 3.53 10.99
C HIS A 516 -8.76 4.40 10.33
N TYR A 517 -9.52 5.15 11.12
CA TYR A 517 -10.58 6.01 10.58
C TYR A 517 -10.04 7.22 9.83
N LEU A 518 -8.86 7.72 10.17
CA LEU A 518 -8.22 8.83 9.45
C LEU A 518 -7.67 8.39 8.08
N LEU A 519 -6.90 7.30 8.03
CA LEU A 519 -6.09 6.92 6.88
C LEU A 519 -6.65 5.75 6.06
N VAL A 520 -7.57 4.96 6.62
CA VAL A 520 -8.12 3.76 5.97
C VAL A 520 -9.59 3.95 5.64
N ALA A 521 -10.47 3.86 6.63
CA ALA A 521 -11.91 3.96 6.40
C ALA A 521 -12.38 5.34 5.93
N GLY A 522 -11.75 6.41 6.41
CA GLY A 522 -12.11 7.80 6.12
C GLY A 522 -11.36 8.42 4.96
N PHE A 523 -10.20 7.88 4.57
CA PHE A 523 -9.40 8.47 3.51
C PHE A 523 -10.05 8.29 2.14
N ASP A 524 -10.06 9.37 1.36
CA ASP A 524 -10.65 9.41 0.04
C ASP A 524 -9.63 9.85 -0.99
N VAL A 525 -9.09 8.89 -1.73
CA VAL A 525 -8.12 9.14 -2.80
C VAL A 525 -8.70 9.99 -3.95
N PHE A 526 -10.03 9.96 -4.12
CA PHE A 526 -10.75 10.78 -5.11
C PHE A 526 -11.20 12.13 -4.53
N GLY A 527 -10.81 12.43 -3.29
CA GLY A 527 -11.09 13.67 -2.59
C GLY A 527 -10.28 14.86 -3.10
N THR A 528 -10.52 16.02 -2.47
CA THR A 528 -9.77 17.26 -2.76
C THR A 528 -8.35 17.20 -2.18
N VAL A 529 -7.44 18.04 -2.68
CA VAL A 529 -6.12 18.25 -2.08
C VAL A 529 -6.24 18.65 -0.61
N THR A 530 -7.25 19.43 -0.26
CA THR A 530 -7.50 19.85 1.12
C THR A 530 -7.74 18.69 2.07
N HIS A 531 -8.54 17.70 1.64
CA HIS A 531 -8.77 16.47 2.42
C HIS A 531 -7.46 15.72 2.69
N GLN A 532 -6.62 15.59 1.66
CA GLN A 532 -5.32 14.91 1.79
C GLN A 532 -4.38 15.65 2.76
N LEU A 533 -4.30 16.98 2.65
CA LEU A 533 -3.48 17.81 3.55
C LEU A 533 -3.95 17.75 5.00
N GLN A 534 -5.26 17.74 5.23
CA GLN A 534 -5.82 17.62 6.58
C GLN A 534 -5.52 16.27 7.21
N ALA A 535 -5.71 15.19 6.46
CA ALA A 535 -5.36 13.85 6.92
C ALA A 535 -3.87 13.77 7.29
N ARG A 536 -2.98 14.39 6.47
CA ARG A 536 -1.55 14.47 6.74
C ARG A 536 -1.24 15.27 8.01
N LEU A 537 -1.84 16.45 8.18
CA LEU A 537 -1.62 17.30 9.35
C LEU A 537 -2.10 16.64 10.64
N TYR A 538 -3.25 16.00 10.60
CA TYR A 538 -3.77 15.32 11.79
C TYR A 538 -2.94 14.06 12.14
N MET A 539 -2.43 13.35 11.15
CA MET A 539 -1.58 12.18 11.38
C MET A 539 -0.29 12.54 12.13
N ASP A 540 0.23 13.77 12.00
CA ASP A 540 1.38 14.22 12.81
C ASP A 540 1.11 14.11 14.31
N PHE A 541 -0.06 14.55 14.77
CA PHE A 541 -0.43 14.46 16.20
C PHE A 541 -0.53 12.99 16.66
N LEU A 542 -1.11 12.12 15.82
CA LEU A 542 -1.22 10.70 16.14
C LEU A 542 0.15 10.00 16.19
N ARG A 543 1.09 10.39 15.31
CA ARG A 543 2.48 9.94 15.36
C ARG A 543 3.14 10.38 16.66
N MET A 544 3.05 11.66 17.01
CA MET A 544 3.61 12.20 18.24
C MET A 544 3.08 11.46 19.48
N GLU A 545 1.79 11.14 19.54
CA GLU A 545 1.23 10.36 20.62
C GLU A 545 1.86 8.96 20.71
N GLY A 546 2.04 8.27 19.58
CA GLY A 546 2.69 6.95 19.53
C GLY A 546 4.14 6.99 20.04
N GLU A 547 4.88 8.04 19.67
CA GLU A 547 6.26 8.28 20.12
C GLU A 547 6.31 8.66 21.61
N PHE A 548 5.39 9.50 22.10
CA PHE A 548 5.29 9.83 23.53
C PHE A 548 5.00 8.61 24.40
N ASN A 549 4.21 7.68 23.90
CA ASN A 549 3.99 6.42 24.60
C ASN A 549 5.30 5.66 24.81
N VAL A 550 6.28 5.73 23.87
CA VAL A 550 7.62 5.15 24.07
C VAL A 550 8.41 5.91 25.14
N LEU A 551 8.37 7.25 25.11
CA LEU A 551 9.07 8.08 26.09
C LEU A 551 8.62 7.79 27.51
N ALA A 552 7.36 7.36 27.72
CA ALA A 552 6.85 7.00 29.03
C ALA A 552 7.64 5.87 29.71
N PHE A 553 8.30 5.00 28.94
CA PHE A 553 9.13 3.91 29.46
C PHE A 553 10.54 4.37 29.85
N LEU A 554 10.99 5.53 29.39
CA LEU A 554 12.32 6.09 29.70
C LEU A 554 12.34 6.76 31.08
N PRO A 555 13.53 6.90 31.72
CA PRO A 555 13.68 7.74 32.90
C PRO A 555 13.21 9.18 32.60
N VAL A 556 12.51 9.82 33.54
CA VAL A 556 11.94 11.15 33.36
C VAL A 556 12.99 12.16 32.87
N GLN A 557 14.18 12.13 33.48
CA GLN A 557 15.27 13.07 33.15
C GLN A 557 15.85 12.88 31.76
N ALA A 558 15.61 11.73 31.10
CA ALA A 558 16.13 11.45 29.75
C ALA A 558 15.10 11.80 28.65
N ARG A 559 13.83 11.93 28.98
CA ARG A 559 12.74 12.07 28.00
C ARG A 559 12.89 13.31 27.13
N ASP A 560 13.22 14.46 27.74
CA ASP A 560 13.42 15.71 27.02
C ASP A 560 14.56 15.61 26.02
N THR A 561 15.70 15.07 26.44
CA THR A 561 16.87 14.92 25.55
C THR A 561 16.56 14.02 24.36
N VAL A 562 15.87 12.88 24.60
CA VAL A 562 15.50 11.93 23.52
C VAL A 562 14.48 12.58 22.57
N ARG A 563 13.44 13.23 23.11
CA ARG A 563 12.45 13.94 22.32
C ARG A 563 13.09 15.04 21.47
N ASP A 564 13.91 15.91 22.06
CA ASP A 564 14.53 17.05 21.37
C ASP A 564 15.48 16.56 20.26
N HIS A 565 16.08 15.38 20.45
CA HIS A 565 16.83 14.75 19.38
C HIS A 565 15.93 14.26 18.22
N TRP A 566 14.78 13.63 18.52
CA TRP A 566 13.83 13.15 17.50
C TRP A 566 13.21 14.28 16.69
N TYR A 567 12.99 15.45 17.33
CA TYR A 567 12.33 16.60 16.73
C TYR A 567 13.27 17.77 16.46
N ARG A 568 14.58 17.52 16.38
CA ARG A 568 15.55 18.57 16.10
C ARG A 568 15.22 19.30 14.80
N ASN A 569 15.34 20.63 14.80
CA ASN A 569 14.98 21.50 13.69
C ASN A 569 13.48 21.49 13.30
N ALA A 570 12.59 21.01 14.17
CA ALA A 570 11.15 21.19 13.96
C ALA A 570 10.76 22.67 14.05
N PRO A 571 9.65 23.11 13.40
CA PRO A 571 9.12 24.46 13.53
C PRO A 571 8.76 24.83 14.98
N ASP A 572 8.86 26.13 15.32
CA ASP A 572 8.65 26.62 16.69
C ASP A 572 7.26 26.27 17.27
N ASP A 573 6.22 26.27 16.44
CA ASP A 573 4.87 25.92 16.86
C ASP A 573 4.73 24.40 17.15
N VAL A 574 5.45 23.57 16.43
CA VAL A 574 5.55 22.12 16.70
C VAL A 574 6.32 21.90 18.01
N LEU A 575 7.47 22.56 18.19
CA LEU A 575 8.25 22.47 19.43
C LEU A 575 7.43 22.94 20.64
N ALA A 576 6.68 24.03 20.51
CA ALA A 576 5.81 24.52 21.57
C ALA A 576 4.72 23.49 21.93
N HIS A 577 4.10 22.84 20.95
CA HIS A 577 3.12 21.77 21.18
C HIS A 577 3.77 20.57 21.88
N LEU A 578 4.96 20.16 21.45
CA LEU A 578 5.70 19.06 22.05
C LEU A 578 6.03 19.31 23.52
N HIS A 579 6.51 20.51 23.83
CA HIS A 579 6.86 20.90 25.21
C HIS A 579 5.63 20.97 26.11
N ASP A 580 4.50 21.48 25.61
CA ASP A 580 3.25 21.54 26.37
C ASP A 580 2.67 20.13 26.61
N SER A 581 2.73 19.25 25.60
CA SER A 581 2.13 17.91 25.66
C SER A 581 2.93 16.93 26.51
N GLN A 582 4.25 17.03 26.53
CA GLN A 582 5.11 16.05 27.22
C GLN A 582 5.15 16.25 28.74
N SER A 583 4.97 17.47 29.23
CA SER A 583 4.90 17.73 30.67
C SER A 583 3.81 16.93 31.39
N LEU A 584 3.05 16.12 30.63
CA LEU A 584 1.89 15.39 31.10
C LEU A 584 2.20 14.04 31.73
N LEU A 585 3.36 13.41 31.48
CA LEU A 585 3.77 12.15 32.10
C LEU A 585 4.91 12.35 33.11
N PHE A 586 4.54 12.63 34.36
CA PHE A 586 5.50 12.94 35.43
C PHE A 586 6.05 11.71 36.15
N LYS A 587 5.47 10.51 35.93
CA LYS A 587 5.84 9.31 36.66
C LYS A 587 7.12 8.69 36.10
N ASN A 588 7.97 8.21 37.00
CA ASN A 588 9.14 7.44 36.62
C ASN A 588 8.72 6.11 35.99
N SER A 589 9.53 5.65 35.04
CA SER A 589 9.47 4.28 34.58
C SER A 589 9.79 3.30 35.71
N GLY A 590 9.13 2.15 35.70
CA GLY A 590 9.46 1.03 36.58
C GLY A 590 10.67 0.20 36.09
N ILE A 591 11.26 0.60 34.96
CA ILE A 591 12.45 -0.06 34.37
C ILE A 591 13.71 0.52 35.03
N VAL A 592 14.62 -0.37 35.46
CA VAL A 592 15.92 0.01 35.99
C VAL A 592 16.92 0.06 34.85
N TYR A 593 17.45 1.25 34.57
CA TYR A 593 18.46 1.47 33.56
C TYR A 593 19.87 1.41 34.16
N LYS A 594 20.81 0.87 33.39
CA LYS A 594 22.21 0.63 33.79
C LYS A 594 23.21 1.53 33.09
N THR A 595 22.77 2.16 31.99
CA THR A 595 23.62 2.98 31.13
C THR A 595 23.08 4.41 31.03
N ASP A 596 23.88 5.32 30.49
CA ASP A 596 23.54 6.70 30.17
C ASP A 596 22.83 6.83 28.81
N GLN A 597 22.57 5.69 28.13
CA GLN A 597 21.85 5.62 26.84
C GLN A 597 20.52 4.85 26.97
N PRO A 598 19.53 5.42 27.67
CA PRO A 598 18.33 4.71 28.04
C PRO A 598 17.48 4.28 26.85
N TRP A 599 17.51 5.00 25.72
CA TRP A 599 16.81 4.59 24.51
C TRP A 599 17.40 3.30 23.91
N THR A 600 18.72 3.21 23.83
CA THR A 600 19.40 2.00 23.34
C THR A 600 19.18 0.82 24.28
N GLU A 601 19.21 1.06 25.60
CA GLU A 601 18.94 0.03 26.59
C GLU A 601 17.49 -0.47 26.52
N LEU A 602 16.50 0.44 26.39
CA LEU A 602 15.09 0.09 26.20
C LEU A 602 14.90 -0.78 24.95
N ALA A 603 15.52 -0.41 23.84
CA ALA A 603 15.46 -1.20 22.60
C ALA A 603 15.94 -2.64 22.79
N GLY A 604 17.05 -2.82 23.54
CA GLY A 604 17.57 -4.14 23.89
C GLY A 604 16.63 -4.93 24.80
N LEU A 605 16.08 -4.29 25.82
CA LEU A 605 15.10 -4.88 26.73
C LEU A 605 13.80 -5.26 26.00
N TRP A 606 13.35 -4.44 25.07
CA TRP A 606 12.19 -4.71 24.25
C TRP A 606 12.39 -5.93 23.33
N LYS A 607 13.55 -6.03 22.65
CA LYS A 607 13.92 -7.23 21.89
C LYS A 607 13.94 -8.49 22.78
N GLN A 608 14.44 -8.38 24.00
CA GLN A 608 14.47 -9.50 24.95
C GLN A 608 13.06 -9.91 25.39
N HIS A 609 12.19 -8.95 25.71
CA HIS A 609 10.79 -9.19 26.09
C HIS A 609 10.01 -9.91 25.01
N LEU A 610 10.21 -9.52 23.75
CA LEU A 610 9.52 -10.08 22.58
C LEU A 610 10.17 -11.34 22.00
N LYS A 611 11.32 -11.79 22.54
CA LYS A 611 12.07 -12.93 22.01
C LYS A 611 11.23 -14.16 21.65
N PRO A 612 10.19 -14.58 22.42
CA PRO A 612 9.38 -15.74 22.07
C PRO A 612 8.63 -15.62 20.74
N VAL A 613 8.29 -14.39 20.32
CA VAL A 613 7.46 -14.12 19.16
C VAL A 613 8.22 -13.42 18.03
N LEU A 614 9.50 -13.07 18.24
CA LEU A 614 10.31 -12.45 17.17
C LEU A 614 10.54 -13.44 16.04
N ASN A 615 10.09 -13.04 14.87
CA ASN A 615 10.28 -13.78 13.65
C ASN A 615 11.73 -13.61 13.15
N GLN A 616 12.41 -14.72 12.86
CA GLN A 616 13.79 -14.73 12.33
C GLN A 616 13.83 -14.73 10.80
N ARG A 617 12.70 -14.63 10.13
CA ARG A 617 12.57 -14.70 8.67
C ARG A 617 13.49 -13.73 7.93
N TYR A 618 13.71 -12.56 8.53
CA TYR A 618 14.52 -11.48 7.97
C TYR A 618 15.94 -11.43 8.56
N ASP A 619 16.33 -12.43 9.35
CA ASP A 619 17.68 -12.52 9.92
C ASP A 619 18.66 -13.11 8.88
N LEU A 620 19.77 -12.42 8.66
CA LEU A 620 20.82 -12.86 7.77
C LEU A 620 21.45 -14.20 8.19
N THR A 621 21.37 -14.56 9.48
CA THR A 621 21.88 -15.86 9.96
C THR A 621 21.13 -17.06 9.38
N GLY A 622 19.89 -16.87 8.93
CA GLY A 622 19.09 -17.89 8.25
C GLY A 622 19.38 -18.06 6.76
N THR A 623 20.27 -17.25 6.18
CA THR A 623 20.56 -17.33 4.74
C THR A 623 21.37 -18.59 4.39
N ALA A 624 21.13 -19.12 3.18
CA ALA A 624 21.93 -20.23 2.63
C ALA A 624 23.39 -19.82 2.31
N LEU A 625 23.68 -18.51 2.16
CA LEU A 625 25.03 -17.97 1.90
C LEU A 625 25.85 -17.81 3.21
N GLN A 626 25.98 -18.87 4.01
CA GLN A 626 26.68 -18.83 5.30
C GLN A 626 28.15 -18.43 5.17
N GLN A 627 28.84 -18.85 4.09
CA GLN A 627 30.23 -18.50 3.82
C GLN A 627 30.42 -16.98 3.60
N ASP A 628 29.40 -16.29 3.13
CA ASP A 628 29.40 -14.86 2.84
C ASP A 628 28.75 -14.02 3.95
N LEU A 629 28.29 -14.65 5.06
CA LEU A 629 27.57 -13.97 6.13
C LEU A 629 28.30 -12.74 6.68
N GLY A 630 29.64 -12.81 6.81
CA GLY A 630 30.45 -11.68 7.23
C GLY A 630 30.38 -10.49 6.29
N LEU A 631 30.35 -10.74 4.97
CA LEU A 631 30.21 -9.71 3.93
C LEU A 631 28.78 -9.16 3.87
N LEU A 632 27.77 -10.03 4.02
CA LEU A 632 26.36 -9.60 4.06
C LEU A 632 26.11 -8.68 5.27
N ARG A 633 26.64 -9.01 6.45
CA ARG A 633 26.59 -8.15 7.63
C ARG A 633 27.36 -6.84 7.42
N GLN A 634 28.49 -6.88 6.71
CA GLN A 634 29.21 -5.67 6.37
C GLN A 634 28.39 -4.76 5.45
N LEU A 635 27.68 -5.32 4.48
CA LEU A 635 26.76 -4.57 3.61
C LEU A 635 25.59 -3.98 4.42
N ASP A 636 24.98 -4.77 5.29
CA ASP A 636 23.89 -4.36 6.18
C ASP A 636 24.28 -3.21 7.13
N SER A 637 25.54 -3.16 7.56
CA SER A 637 26.05 -2.14 8.49
C SER A 637 26.53 -0.84 7.82
N LEU A 638 26.42 -0.69 6.50
CA LEU A 638 26.86 0.52 5.82
C LEU A 638 25.96 1.70 6.14
N LYS A 639 26.56 2.85 6.39
CA LYS A 639 25.87 4.09 6.72
C LYS A 639 26.63 5.32 6.27
N GLY A 640 25.97 6.46 6.31
CA GLY A 640 26.53 7.77 6.00
C GLY A 640 26.33 8.17 4.55
N LYS A 641 26.93 9.30 4.16
CA LYS A 641 26.68 9.97 2.88
C LYS A 641 26.85 9.08 1.64
N ALA A 642 27.79 8.13 1.67
CA ALA A 642 28.01 7.23 0.53
C ALA A 642 26.76 6.43 0.18
N VAL A 643 26.01 5.93 1.17
CA VAL A 643 24.81 5.14 0.91
C VAL A 643 23.63 5.98 0.43
N SER A 644 23.64 7.31 0.62
CA SER A 644 22.58 8.20 0.17
C SER A 644 22.44 8.25 -1.37
N TYR A 645 23.47 7.85 -2.11
CA TYR A 645 23.41 7.74 -3.57
C TYR A 645 22.72 6.48 -4.07
N LEU A 646 22.54 5.47 -3.21
CA LEU A 646 21.81 4.24 -3.58
C LEU A 646 20.32 4.49 -3.71
N PRO A 647 19.61 3.68 -4.51
CA PRO A 647 18.15 3.70 -4.54
C PRO A 647 17.56 3.31 -3.19
N GLU A 648 16.32 3.74 -2.91
CA GLU A 648 15.66 3.44 -1.65
C GLU A 648 15.35 1.95 -1.48
N LEU A 649 15.01 1.27 -2.58
CA LEU A 649 14.71 -0.15 -2.59
C LEU A 649 15.34 -0.81 -3.82
N ALA A 650 16.27 -1.75 -3.58
CA ALA A 650 16.86 -2.54 -4.63
C ALA A 650 16.78 -4.03 -4.33
N PHE A 651 16.56 -4.85 -5.36
CA PHE A 651 16.69 -6.30 -5.22
C PHE A 651 18.07 -6.75 -5.69
N ILE A 652 18.72 -7.55 -4.87
CA ILE A 652 20.03 -8.11 -5.16
C ILE A 652 19.90 -9.60 -5.39
N THR A 653 20.42 -10.07 -6.53
CA THR A 653 20.60 -11.50 -6.80
C THR A 653 22.08 -11.84 -6.67
N ILE A 654 22.41 -12.69 -5.73
CA ILE A 654 23.79 -13.21 -5.52
C ILE A 654 23.82 -14.67 -5.93
N SER A 655 24.67 -14.99 -6.90
CA SER A 655 24.91 -16.39 -7.30
C SER A 655 26.08 -16.96 -6.51
N ASP A 656 25.89 -18.09 -5.85
CA ASP A 656 26.96 -18.82 -5.18
C ASP A 656 27.91 -19.54 -6.18
N ASP A 657 28.93 -20.22 -5.68
CA ASP A 657 29.89 -20.98 -6.51
C ASP A 657 29.21 -22.17 -7.25
N GLN A 658 28.03 -22.62 -6.81
CA GLN A 658 27.23 -23.65 -7.47
C GLN A 658 26.24 -23.06 -8.50
N LYS A 659 26.29 -21.73 -8.72
CA LYS A 659 25.40 -20.95 -9.58
C LYS A 659 23.95 -20.90 -9.10
N GLN A 660 23.67 -21.26 -7.84
CA GLN A 660 22.35 -21.07 -7.24
C GLN A 660 22.14 -19.58 -6.94
N ALA A 661 20.98 -19.06 -7.30
CA ALA A 661 20.63 -17.66 -7.08
C ALA A 661 19.98 -17.48 -5.70
N HIS A 662 20.48 -16.53 -4.93
CA HIS A 662 19.95 -16.10 -3.64
C HIS A 662 19.51 -14.64 -3.76
N HIS A 663 18.30 -14.35 -3.32
CA HIS A 663 17.72 -13.02 -3.46
C HIS A 663 17.67 -12.29 -2.12
N PHE A 664 17.99 -11.01 -2.15
CA PHE A 664 17.97 -10.11 -1.01
C PHE A 664 17.31 -8.80 -1.41
N THR A 665 16.74 -8.13 -0.43
CA THR A 665 16.31 -6.74 -0.56
C THR A 665 17.28 -5.84 0.18
N LEU A 666 17.80 -4.83 -0.50
CA LEU A 666 18.60 -3.76 0.07
C LEU A 666 17.71 -2.52 0.23
N LEU A 667 17.52 -2.10 1.46
CA LEU A 667 16.74 -0.93 1.84
C LEU A 667 17.70 0.19 2.25
N ARG A 668 17.59 1.35 1.62
CA ARG A 668 18.22 2.57 2.11
C ARG A 668 17.24 3.32 3.00
N ASN A 669 17.55 3.42 4.26
CA ASN A 669 16.77 4.16 5.24
C ASN A 669 17.19 5.63 5.18
N SER A 670 16.33 6.46 4.64
CA SER A 670 16.58 7.89 4.39
C SER A 670 16.36 8.71 5.65
N ALA A 671 17.42 9.14 6.32
CA ALA A 671 17.34 9.89 7.56
C ALA A 671 16.86 11.35 7.35
N HIS A 672 16.05 11.82 8.28
CA HIS A 672 15.55 13.19 8.35
C HIS A 672 15.66 13.72 9.78
N SER A 673 15.87 15.03 9.95
CA SER A 673 15.91 15.65 11.28
C SER A 673 14.56 15.62 11.99
N ASN A 674 13.49 15.75 11.23
CA ASN A 674 12.10 15.55 11.63
C ASN A 674 11.22 15.53 10.37
N VAL A 675 9.95 15.15 10.51
CA VAL A 675 8.98 15.05 9.41
C VAL A 675 7.70 15.86 9.67
N SER A 676 7.75 16.79 10.64
CA SER A 676 6.59 17.60 11.04
C SER A 676 6.30 18.78 10.11
N GLU A 677 7.04 18.95 9.03
CA GLU A 677 6.75 19.95 8.00
C GLU A 677 5.89 19.35 6.88
N LEU A 678 4.86 20.11 6.50
CA LEU A 678 3.98 19.73 5.40
C LEU A 678 4.67 19.82 4.03
N PHE A 679 5.58 20.78 3.88
CA PHE A 679 6.34 21.05 2.67
C PHE A 679 7.84 21.11 2.99
N LYS A 680 8.69 20.94 1.97
CA LYS A 680 10.15 21.06 2.11
C LYS A 680 10.81 19.92 2.93
N GLU A 681 10.23 18.73 2.92
CA GLU A 681 10.81 17.56 3.57
C GLU A 681 12.28 17.36 3.16
N GLU A 682 12.64 17.65 1.92
CA GLU A 682 14.00 17.51 1.40
C GLU A 682 15.02 18.39 2.13
N LEU A 683 14.60 19.52 2.71
CA LEU A 683 15.47 20.35 3.54
C LEU A 683 15.80 19.72 4.90
N ARG A 684 15.09 18.66 5.27
CA ARG A 684 15.27 17.93 6.52
C ARG A 684 16.13 16.67 6.35
N ARG A 685 16.53 16.35 5.12
CA ARG A 685 17.37 15.19 4.83
C ARG A 685 18.72 15.30 5.54
N LEU A 686 19.16 14.17 6.11
CA LEU A 686 20.45 13.99 6.78
C LEU A 686 21.23 12.86 6.11
N PRO A 687 21.80 13.07 4.91
CA PRO A 687 22.49 12.03 4.17
C PRO A 687 23.65 11.35 4.92
N ASP A 688 24.26 12.05 5.87
CA ASP A 688 25.33 11.51 6.71
C ASP A 688 24.81 10.52 7.77
N GLU A 689 23.49 10.48 8.01
CA GLU A 689 22.83 9.55 8.93
C GLU A 689 22.08 8.42 8.18
N ASP A 690 22.08 8.38 6.86
CA ASP A 690 21.46 7.31 6.09
C ASP A 690 22.08 5.95 6.46
N THR A 691 21.25 4.92 6.55
CA THR A 691 21.67 3.55 6.84
C THR A 691 21.18 2.58 5.78
N LEU A 692 21.79 1.39 5.73
CA LEU A 692 21.29 0.28 4.94
C LEU A 692 20.68 -0.79 5.84
N THR A 693 19.68 -1.47 5.33
CA THR A 693 19.17 -2.73 5.87
C THR A 693 19.13 -3.76 4.74
N LEU A 694 19.74 -4.90 4.97
CA LEU A 694 19.75 -6.03 4.04
C LEU A 694 18.90 -7.15 4.62
N VAL A 695 17.84 -7.55 3.91
CA VAL A 695 16.98 -8.65 4.34
C VAL A 695 16.95 -9.78 3.32
N PRO A 696 16.93 -11.05 3.75
CA PRO A 696 16.75 -12.19 2.85
C PRO A 696 15.38 -12.13 2.16
N GLY A 697 15.36 -12.51 0.88
CA GLY A 697 14.15 -12.55 0.06
C GLY A 697 13.74 -11.20 -0.49
N LEU A 698 12.51 -11.13 -1.01
CA LEU A 698 11.97 -9.92 -1.63
C LEU A 698 10.99 -9.23 -0.69
N LEU A 699 11.23 -7.96 -0.43
CA LEU A 699 10.43 -7.09 0.41
C LEU A 699 10.18 -5.77 -0.32
N GLY A 700 8.93 -5.34 -0.37
CA GLY A 700 8.54 -4.10 -1.05
C GLY A 700 7.83 -4.36 -2.38
N ALA A 701 7.24 -3.28 -2.92
CA ALA A 701 6.40 -3.37 -4.10
C ALA A 701 6.97 -2.62 -5.32
N TYR A 702 7.82 -1.62 -5.08
CA TYR A 702 8.36 -0.72 -6.09
C TYR A 702 9.90 -0.80 -6.12
N PRO A 703 10.51 -1.82 -6.74
CA PRO A 703 11.96 -1.84 -6.85
C PRO A 703 12.45 -0.68 -7.75
N ASN A 704 13.43 0.06 -7.24
CA ASN A 704 14.09 1.12 -7.98
C ASN A 704 15.23 0.57 -8.86
N ALA A 705 15.90 -0.51 -8.42
CA ALA A 705 17.00 -1.14 -9.15
C ALA A 705 17.05 -2.65 -8.91
N PHE A 706 17.64 -3.36 -9.86
CA PHE A 706 18.04 -4.74 -9.74
C PHE A 706 19.55 -4.84 -9.82
N TYR A 707 20.18 -5.48 -8.83
CA TYR A 707 21.62 -5.82 -8.86
C TYR A 707 21.78 -7.33 -9.05
N ARG A 708 22.78 -7.71 -9.84
CA ARG A 708 23.15 -9.09 -10.08
C ARG A 708 24.67 -9.24 -9.97
N LEU A 709 25.11 -10.08 -9.05
CA LEU A 709 26.53 -10.37 -8.81
C LEU A 709 26.70 -11.83 -8.36
N ASN A 710 27.92 -12.33 -8.40
CA ASN A 710 28.29 -13.58 -7.76
C ASN A 710 28.98 -13.31 -6.41
N SER A 711 29.09 -14.33 -5.54
CA SER A 711 29.69 -14.21 -4.22
C SER A 711 31.10 -13.59 -4.25
N ARG A 712 31.90 -13.88 -5.27
CA ARG A 712 33.28 -13.34 -5.40
C ARG A 712 33.28 -11.84 -5.70
N GLN A 713 32.21 -11.28 -6.24
CA GLN A 713 32.07 -9.85 -6.52
C GLN A 713 31.54 -9.05 -5.32
N LEU A 714 31.04 -9.73 -4.28
CA LEU A 714 30.46 -9.06 -3.11
C LEU A 714 31.43 -8.11 -2.40
N PRO A 715 32.72 -8.47 -2.17
CA PRO A 715 33.70 -7.54 -1.58
C PRO A 715 33.92 -6.28 -2.42
N GLU A 716 33.88 -6.41 -3.75
CA GLU A 716 34.04 -5.30 -4.68
C GLU A 716 32.81 -4.39 -4.69
N PHE A 717 31.62 -4.97 -4.71
CA PHE A 717 30.36 -4.25 -4.61
C PHE A 717 30.28 -3.40 -3.33
N ILE A 718 30.65 -3.99 -2.16
CA ILE A 718 30.69 -3.29 -0.88
C ILE A 718 31.72 -2.16 -0.90
N ARG A 719 32.92 -2.39 -1.46
CA ARG A 719 33.95 -1.36 -1.59
C ARG A 719 33.48 -0.20 -2.45
N ASP A 720 32.88 -0.50 -3.59
CA ASP A 720 32.41 0.51 -4.53
C ASP A 720 31.27 1.35 -3.90
N ILE A 721 30.37 0.76 -3.11
CA ILE A 721 29.35 1.50 -2.34
C ILE A 721 30.02 2.45 -1.34
N LYS A 722 31.03 1.99 -0.58
CA LYS A 722 31.72 2.84 0.41
C LYS A 722 32.43 4.04 -0.22
N GLN A 723 32.75 3.97 -1.48
CA GLN A 723 33.46 5.00 -2.24
C GLN A 723 32.54 5.95 -3.01
N LEU A 724 31.20 5.77 -2.94
CA LEU A 724 30.26 6.66 -3.62
C LEU A 724 30.39 8.08 -3.04
N ALA A 725 30.67 9.04 -3.92
CA ALA A 725 30.77 10.45 -3.59
C ALA A 725 29.94 11.34 -4.54
N SER A 726 29.40 10.76 -5.60
CA SER A 726 28.62 11.47 -6.63
C SER A 726 27.66 10.54 -7.37
N GLU A 727 26.68 11.11 -8.05
CA GLU A 727 25.80 10.39 -9.00
C GLU A 727 26.60 9.72 -10.13
N ALA A 728 27.73 10.31 -10.54
CA ALA A 728 28.60 9.71 -11.54
C ALA A 728 29.25 8.41 -11.03
N ASP A 729 29.59 8.32 -9.76
CA ASP A 729 30.13 7.08 -9.15
C ASP A 729 29.03 6.03 -9.04
N TYR A 730 27.82 6.42 -8.67
CA TYR A 730 26.68 5.52 -8.69
C TYR A 730 26.40 4.98 -10.10
N THR A 731 26.48 5.83 -11.13
CA THR A 731 26.35 5.41 -12.52
C THR A 731 27.38 4.36 -12.92
N LYS A 732 28.64 4.46 -12.45
CA LYS A 732 29.69 3.45 -12.67
C LYS A 732 29.36 2.13 -11.93
N LEU A 733 28.93 2.20 -10.68
CA LEU A 733 28.49 1.03 -9.90
C LEU A 733 27.34 0.32 -10.61
N SER A 734 26.32 1.09 -11.01
CA SER A 734 25.15 0.59 -11.73
C SER A 734 25.52 -0.05 -13.07
N ALA A 735 26.50 0.52 -13.81
CA ALA A 735 26.99 -0.05 -15.06
C ALA A 735 27.61 -1.44 -14.91
N ARG A 736 28.15 -1.75 -13.73
CA ARG A 736 28.84 -3.02 -13.43
C ARG A 736 27.89 -4.08 -12.87
N PHE A 737 26.97 -3.70 -12.02
CA PHE A 737 26.18 -4.62 -11.23
C PHE A 737 24.69 -4.58 -11.49
N ALA A 738 24.15 -3.51 -12.12
CA ALA A 738 22.73 -3.38 -12.29
C ALA A 738 22.19 -4.02 -13.58
N ILE A 739 21.00 -4.56 -13.51
CA ILE A 739 20.17 -4.91 -14.66
C ILE A 739 19.36 -3.67 -15.04
N ARG A 740 19.92 -2.83 -15.90
CA ARG A 740 19.30 -1.57 -16.33
C ARG A 740 18.07 -1.80 -17.21
N ARG A 741 17.23 -0.77 -17.41
CA ARG A 741 16.09 -0.76 -18.32
C ARG A 741 16.42 -1.22 -19.75
N THR A 742 17.63 -0.92 -20.21
CA THR A 742 18.11 -1.28 -21.56
C THR A 742 18.68 -2.70 -21.65
N ASN A 743 18.85 -3.41 -20.54
CA ASN A 743 19.44 -4.74 -20.54
C ASN A 743 18.52 -5.76 -21.24
N PRO A 744 18.99 -6.49 -22.26
CA PRO A 744 18.18 -7.50 -22.95
C PRO A 744 17.64 -8.61 -22.04
N GLN A 745 18.28 -8.86 -20.89
CA GLN A 745 17.85 -9.86 -19.92
C GLN A 745 16.89 -9.30 -18.84
N PHE A 746 16.44 -8.05 -18.97
CA PHE A 746 15.56 -7.42 -17.97
C PHE A 746 14.34 -8.28 -17.64
N TRP A 747 13.62 -8.72 -18.66
CA TRP A 747 12.42 -9.52 -18.46
C TRP A 747 12.71 -10.90 -17.85
N ALA A 748 13.74 -11.58 -18.32
CA ALA A 748 14.14 -12.88 -17.77
C ALA A 748 14.52 -12.76 -16.28
N HIS A 749 15.21 -11.66 -15.90
CA HIS A 749 15.56 -11.39 -14.51
C HIS A 749 14.31 -11.06 -13.67
N ALA A 750 13.42 -10.22 -14.18
CA ALA A 750 12.17 -9.89 -13.51
C ALA A 750 11.28 -11.13 -13.29
N ASP A 751 11.19 -12.02 -14.28
CA ASP A 751 10.45 -13.28 -14.18
C ASP A 751 11.05 -14.20 -13.11
N ALA A 752 12.37 -14.30 -13.03
CA ALA A 752 13.05 -15.08 -11.99
C ALA A 752 12.79 -14.52 -10.58
N LEU A 753 12.81 -13.20 -10.42
CA LEU A 753 12.44 -12.56 -9.15
C LEU A 753 10.98 -12.84 -8.77
N HIS A 754 10.04 -12.70 -9.68
CA HIS A 754 8.62 -13.02 -9.40
C HIS A 754 8.42 -14.51 -9.08
N ALA A 755 9.14 -15.41 -9.75
CA ALA A 755 9.08 -16.85 -9.45
C ALA A 755 9.61 -17.16 -8.05
N SER A 756 10.75 -16.55 -7.69
CA SER A 756 11.33 -16.66 -6.35
C SER A 756 10.39 -16.08 -5.29
N TYR A 757 9.79 -14.91 -5.55
CA TYR A 757 8.87 -14.27 -4.61
C TYR A 757 7.67 -15.18 -4.32
N ARG A 758 7.01 -15.70 -5.35
CA ARG A 758 5.89 -16.63 -5.20
C ARG A 758 6.30 -17.94 -4.51
N GLY A 759 7.50 -18.44 -4.78
CA GLY A 759 8.00 -19.67 -4.16
C GLY A 759 8.34 -19.50 -2.68
N THR A 760 8.93 -18.37 -2.31
CA THR A 760 9.37 -18.10 -0.93
C THR A 760 8.24 -17.54 -0.05
N PHE A 761 7.40 -16.67 -0.60
CA PHE A 761 6.35 -15.93 0.12
C PHE A 761 4.99 -16.05 -0.57
N PRO A 762 4.44 -17.27 -0.70
CA PRO A 762 3.26 -17.52 -1.53
C PRO A 762 1.99 -16.79 -1.07
N ILE A 763 1.94 -16.34 0.17
CA ILE A 763 0.80 -15.57 0.72
C ILE A 763 0.97 -14.08 0.41
N GLU A 764 2.16 -13.55 0.62
CA GLU A 764 2.44 -12.11 0.53
C GLU A 764 2.82 -11.68 -0.89
N ALA A 765 3.20 -12.65 -1.73
CA ALA A 765 3.66 -12.36 -3.08
C ALA A 765 2.56 -11.77 -3.94
N GLY A 766 2.83 -10.59 -4.47
CA GLY A 766 2.06 -9.92 -5.51
C GLY A 766 2.96 -9.49 -6.66
N LEU A 767 2.35 -9.00 -7.73
CA LEU A 767 3.08 -8.46 -8.86
C LEU A 767 3.79 -7.17 -8.45
N LEU A 768 5.09 -7.08 -8.74
CA LEU A 768 5.89 -5.88 -8.50
C LEU A 768 5.52 -4.77 -9.51
N ASP A 769 5.74 -3.52 -9.11
CA ASP A 769 5.48 -2.35 -9.97
C ASP A 769 6.79 -1.68 -10.39
N PHE A 770 7.03 -1.57 -11.69
CA PHE A 770 8.26 -1.01 -12.27
C PHE A 770 8.14 0.47 -12.66
N ASN A 771 7.06 1.16 -12.26
CA ASN A 771 6.94 2.61 -12.50
C ASN A 771 8.02 3.43 -11.79
N ARG A 772 8.62 2.86 -10.74
CA ARG A 772 9.71 3.46 -9.95
C ARG A 772 11.10 2.97 -10.34
N PHE A 773 11.19 2.07 -11.30
CA PHE A 773 12.48 1.55 -11.73
C PHE A 773 13.31 2.67 -12.36
N GLU A 774 14.53 2.88 -11.88
CA GLU A 774 15.37 4.02 -12.25
C GLU A 774 16.01 3.87 -13.63
N ASN A 775 16.46 4.98 -14.18
CA ASN A 775 17.28 5.06 -15.40
C ASN A 775 18.64 5.70 -15.05
N ARG A 776 19.36 5.06 -14.09
CA ARG A 776 20.66 5.53 -13.60
C ARG A 776 21.78 4.52 -13.81
#